data_c4d8329cbf8e8b05a05c9cae6e707a1c
#
_entry.id   c4d8329cbf8e8b05a05c9cae6e707a1c
#
_cell.length_a   1.000
_cell.length_b   1.000
_cell.length_c   1.000
_cell.angle_alpha   90.00
_cell.angle_beta   90.00
_cell.angle_gamma   90.00
#
_symmetry.space_group_name_H-M   'P 1'
#
loop_
_entity.id
_entity.type
_entity.pdbx_description
1 polymer ?
#
loop_
_entity_poly.entity_id
_entity_poly.type
_entity_poly.pdbx_seq_one_letter_code
_entity_poly.pdbx_strand_id
1 'polypeptide(L)'
;MRNSAEYLPPAMAMARSREPAELLRVAEAWRGIDPHGLGLSRADWEAAGALLDSGQVPLLGAGEGADLRFDFPDGTRVLLDQRFFVRSGDRCTCGGQRCLHRSAALRSLMENRFRRSWRMMPDLLGPDPDSAATPTAPGRPAPAVVTGLVFSEEAPSPLADGPSLVLRPCRRTRAGTWRRSLEWEAIGEGMARLPPAQQNVLRTLDRWRRSLRPGVPLDVLGPELWTLVDAARAAGLEIGADGDLDLREQRLGLDLRLERVPGGLVLRGIPTLGECTAPSRWTLLGTPPHSVLLEHPDGTVLQRLGEEPEIISLVRSGEVWIPEAELGDFSRRSLPRLLALPNVRLAGPLDGADGADGPEPSGRDMLRILAKEPQIRWELSVPEDPDWLDLHGTVTVGDRSITLATLIVALRSRQRFLLADGLHLDLDTPRMRALRRLLENAAAHADEDRLRLSRHDLTTWDEIAALEGIHADADRWRTLLHGIRPVDLSAEELDPAVHATMRPYQLEGYRWLSARWDAGLGGILADDMGLGKTLQLLAAIRRHRRRDDRPVLVVAPRSVLGTWAEQASRFVPDLRVDVVTGRLDADPDPAAADVVVVSHQLLRLDSARYRSITWAALVLDEAQAAKNPASQLHRALREQRREVTIAVTGTPVENSLQDLWALAALVAPGLLPPLAQFTRKWRRPIERGADGERLALLRRRIAPILLRRTKDLVARDLPPKLETTLHVPLAPAHITRYTRALNTERQRVLGLLDDPEANRVEILAALTRLRLLATDPGTVRSPSAKVRELVDRLEDLAGAGHRALVFSQFTSHLSTLREILRHRGITTAFLDGSTASRERVIDDFRTGAQPAFLLSLKAGGTGLTLVEADYVFLLDPWWNPAVEEQAIDRTHRIGQDSSVTVYRLVSAQTIEEKVVALQEAKRTLVSSVLHPDGEVTTALDAAQIRELLAPESSHEPA
;
A
#
# COMPACT_ATOMS: atom_id res chain seq x y z
N MET A 1 -19.54 -34.89 -10.84
CA MET A 1 -18.18 -34.30 -10.65
C MET A 1 -17.58 -35.00 -9.45
N ARG A 2 -16.76 -36.02 -9.68
CA ARG A 2 -16.10 -36.80 -8.61
C ARG A 2 -14.87 -36.01 -8.12
N ASN A 3 -14.62 -36.05 -6.83
CA ASN A 3 -13.56 -35.38 -6.10
C ASN A 3 -12.18 -35.51 -6.79
N SER A 4 -11.70 -34.43 -7.39
CA SER A 4 -10.35 -34.31 -7.94
C SER A 4 -9.24 -34.15 -6.87
N ALA A 5 -9.56 -34.32 -5.60
CA ALA A 5 -8.62 -34.22 -4.50
C ALA A 5 -7.75 -35.48 -4.29
N GLU A 6 -8.08 -36.62 -4.93
CA GLU A 6 -7.38 -37.90 -4.75
C GLU A 6 -6.13 -38.10 -5.63
N TYR A 7 -5.82 -37.17 -6.55
CA TYR A 7 -4.70 -37.30 -7.50
C TYR A 7 -3.53 -36.33 -7.26
N LEU A 8 -3.48 -35.63 -6.14
CA LEU A 8 -2.32 -34.79 -5.83
C LEU A 8 -1.16 -35.65 -5.30
N PRO A 9 0.03 -35.61 -5.95
CA PRO A 9 1.21 -36.27 -5.39
C PRO A 9 1.49 -35.75 -3.98
N PRO A 10 1.95 -36.59 -3.04
CA PRO A 10 2.21 -36.20 -1.64
C PRO A 10 3.17 -35.00 -1.47
N ALA A 11 4.04 -34.76 -2.45
CA ALA A 11 4.94 -33.59 -2.48
C ALA A 11 4.22 -32.24 -2.61
N MET A 12 3.00 -32.21 -3.13
CA MET A 12 2.22 -30.97 -3.31
C MET A 12 1.49 -30.51 -2.04
N ALA A 13 1.24 -31.39 -1.10
CA ALA A 13 0.56 -31.05 0.17
C ALA A 13 1.46 -30.26 1.14
N MET A 14 2.77 -30.17 0.88
CA MET A 14 3.75 -29.59 1.80
C MET A 14 4.34 -28.24 1.41
N ALA A 15 4.11 -27.73 0.20
CA ALA A 15 4.70 -26.45 -0.23
C ALA A 15 3.98 -25.25 0.42
N ARG A 16 4.30 -24.96 1.68
CA ARG A 16 3.90 -23.73 2.40
C ARG A 16 5.00 -22.67 2.42
N SER A 17 6.18 -22.97 1.87
CA SER A 17 7.37 -22.13 1.94
C SER A 17 7.53 -21.30 0.65
N ARG A 18 8.06 -20.09 0.83
CA ARG A 18 8.36 -19.15 -0.26
C ARG A 18 9.73 -19.39 -0.91
N GLU A 19 10.37 -20.48 -0.62
CA GLU A 19 11.71 -20.78 -1.11
C GLU A 19 11.71 -21.20 -2.59
N PRO A 20 12.56 -20.61 -3.44
CA PRO A 20 12.65 -20.93 -4.87
C PRO A 20 12.92 -22.40 -5.17
N ALA A 21 13.67 -23.09 -4.29
CA ALA A 21 13.98 -24.51 -4.42
C ALA A 21 12.74 -25.43 -4.29
N GLU A 22 11.76 -25.05 -3.45
CA GLU A 22 10.49 -25.79 -3.33
C GLU A 22 9.59 -25.61 -4.54
N LEU A 23 9.57 -24.40 -5.13
CA LEU A 23 8.83 -24.13 -6.36
C LEU A 23 9.36 -24.97 -7.54
N LEU A 24 10.68 -25.17 -7.62
CA LEU A 24 11.28 -26.05 -8.61
C LEU A 24 10.91 -27.54 -8.39
N ARG A 25 10.87 -28.01 -7.13
CA ARG A 25 10.40 -29.38 -6.83
C ARG A 25 8.94 -29.58 -7.21
N VAL A 26 8.10 -28.58 -6.99
CA VAL A 26 6.69 -28.60 -7.46
C VAL A 26 6.66 -28.68 -8.98
N ALA A 27 7.45 -27.89 -9.69
CA ALA A 27 7.54 -27.95 -11.15
C ALA A 27 8.00 -29.34 -11.66
N GLU A 28 8.95 -29.97 -10.98
CA GLU A 28 9.44 -31.32 -11.31
C GLU A 28 8.42 -32.43 -11.03
N ALA A 29 7.60 -32.30 -9.99
CA ALA A 29 6.54 -33.25 -9.67
C ALA A 29 5.38 -33.27 -10.70
N TRP A 30 5.27 -32.20 -11.51
CA TRP A 30 4.25 -32.07 -12.56
C TRP A 30 4.62 -32.73 -13.88
N ARG A 31 5.84 -33.19 -14.04
CA ARG A 31 6.26 -33.94 -15.24
C ARG A 31 5.47 -35.24 -15.33
N GLY A 32 4.80 -35.45 -16.44
CA GLY A 32 4.07 -36.72 -16.72
C GLY A 32 2.61 -36.74 -16.30
N ILE A 33 2.02 -35.63 -15.84
CA ILE A 33 0.58 -35.53 -15.60
C ILE A 33 -0.16 -35.42 -16.94
N ASP A 34 -1.26 -36.18 -17.10
CA ASP A 34 -2.08 -36.11 -18.30
C ASP A 34 -2.73 -34.72 -18.49
N PRO A 35 -2.49 -34.02 -19.61
CA PRO A 35 -3.08 -32.72 -19.91
C PRO A 35 -4.60 -32.67 -19.82
N HIS A 36 -5.28 -33.78 -20.18
CA HIS A 36 -6.74 -33.88 -20.13
C HIS A 36 -7.28 -33.89 -18.70
N GLY A 37 -6.50 -34.40 -17.75
CA GLY A 37 -6.80 -34.32 -16.31
C GLY A 37 -6.79 -32.89 -15.76
N LEU A 38 -6.10 -31.93 -16.42
CA LEU A 38 -6.04 -30.51 -16.09
C LEU A 38 -7.16 -29.69 -16.78
N GLY A 39 -8.07 -30.30 -17.51
CA GLY A 39 -9.18 -29.64 -18.21
C GLY A 39 -8.76 -28.86 -19.46
N LEU A 40 -7.59 -29.18 -20.05
CA LEU A 40 -7.14 -28.62 -21.32
C LEU A 40 -7.67 -29.48 -22.49
N SER A 41 -8.18 -28.80 -23.52
CA SER A 41 -8.56 -29.53 -24.76
C SER A 41 -7.29 -29.90 -25.56
N ARG A 42 -7.38 -30.92 -26.40
CA ARG A 42 -6.28 -31.30 -27.30
C ARG A 42 -5.87 -30.15 -28.22
N ALA A 43 -6.86 -29.39 -28.73
CA ALA A 43 -6.58 -28.20 -29.55
C ALA A 43 -5.83 -27.08 -28.79
N ASP A 44 -6.23 -26.82 -27.54
CA ASP A 44 -5.50 -25.83 -26.70
C ASP A 44 -4.08 -26.32 -26.39
N TRP A 45 -3.87 -27.62 -26.22
CA TRP A 45 -2.57 -28.20 -25.99
C TRP A 45 -1.65 -28.12 -27.23
N GLU A 46 -2.18 -28.42 -28.41
CA GLU A 46 -1.44 -28.32 -29.68
C GLU A 46 -1.09 -26.86 -30.02
N ALA A 47 -2.04 -25.93 -29.82
CA ALA A 47 -1.81 -24.50 -30.02
C ALA A 47 -0.75 -23.93 -29.02
N ALA A 48 -0.78 -24.39 -27.79
CA ALA A 48 0.24 -24.02 -26.77
C ALA A 48 1.64 -24.51 -27.18
N GLY A 49 1.74 -25.70 -27.78
CA GLY A 49 2.99 -26.21 -28.34
C GLY A 49 3.50 -25.35 -29.48
N ALA A 50 2.65 -24.98 -30.42
CA ALA A 50 3.01 -24.11 -31.54
C ALA A 50 3.53 -22.72 -31.04
N LEU A 51 2.93 -22.18 -29.99
CA LEU A 51 3.42 -20.93 -29.37
C LEU A 51 4.83 -21.10 -28.81
N LEU A 52 5.11 -22.19 -28.06
CA LEU A 52 6.45 -22.48 -27.53
C LEU A 52 7.46 -22.75 -28.65
N ASP A 53 7.04 -23.42 -29.73
CA ASP A 53 7.88 -23.72 -30.89
C ASP A 53 8.24 -22.46 -31.71
N SER A 54 7.40 -21.42 -31.65
CA SER A 54 7.68 -20.11 -32.27
C SER A 54 8.70 -19.25 -31.49
N GLY A 55 9.32 -19.79 -30.44
CA GLY A 55 10.31 -19.10 -29.62
C GLY A 55 9.74 -18.35 -28.41
N GLN A 56 8.40 -18.42 -28.19
CA GLN A 56 7.74 -17.81 -27.02
C GLN A 56 7.92 -18.69 -25.76
N VAL A 57 9.18 -18.99 -25.41
CA VAL A 57 9.52 -19.80 -24.22
C VAL A 57 9.53 -18.90 -23.00
N PRO A 58 8.65 -19.13 -21.99
CA PRO A 58 8.52 -18.23 -20.85
C PRO A 58 9.68 -18.36 -19.85
N LEU A 59 9.93 -17.29 -19.10
CA LEU A 59 10.79 -17.28 -17.93
C LEU A 59 9.98 -17.68 -16.69
N LEU A 60 10.41 -18.76 -16.01
CA LEU A 60 9.85 -19.15 -14.73
C LEU A 60 10.48 -18.33 -13.59
N GLY A 61 9.63 -17.71 -12.78
CA GLY A 61 9.99 -16.96 -11.58
C GLY A 61 9.04 -17.25 -10.42
N ALA A 62 9.37 -16.74 -9.23
CA ALA A 62 8.48 -16.75 -8.09
C ALA A 62 7.47 -15.60 -8.20
N GLY A 63 6.18 -15.90 -7.97
CA GLY A 63 5.10 -14.91 -7.84
C GLY A 63 4.98 -14.36 -6.42
N GLU A 64 3.95 -13.56 -6.18
CA GLU A 64 3.59 -13.15 -4.81
C GLU A 64 2.91 -14.32 -4.09
N GLY A 65 3.49 -14.75 -2.97
CA GLY A 65 3.00 -15.91 -2.21
C GLY A 65 3.59 -17.23 -2.72
N ALA A 66 2.75 -18.23 -2.93
CA ALA A 66 3.12 -19.57 -3.37
C ALA A 66 2.86 -19.79 -4.89
N ASP A 67 2.65 -18.74 -5.66
CA ASP A 67 2.32 -18.82 -7.08
C ASP A 67 3.57 -18.96 -7.95
N LEU A 68 3.46 -19.72 -9.05
CA LEU A 68 4.45 -19.78 -10.11
C LEU A 68 4.20 -18.67 -11.13
N ARG A 69 5.21 -17.86 -11.40
CA ARG A 69 5.16 -16.77 -12.37
C ARG A 69 5.86 -17.17 -13.67
N PHE A 70 5.17 -17.00 -14.79
CA PHE A 70 5.71 -17.20 -16.14
C PHE A 70 5.65 -15.89 -16.90
N ASP A 71 6.80 -15.35 -17.23
CA ASP A 71 6.94 -14.12 -18.02
C ASP A 71 7.29 -14.52 -19.47
N PHE A 72 6.42 -14.23 -20.43
CA PHE A 72 6.62 -14.53 -21.85
C PHE A 72 7.40 -13.40 -22.54
N PRO A 73 8.12 -13.73 -23.63
CA PRO A 73 8.88 -12.73 -24.39
C PRO A 73 8.06 -11.59 -24.98
N ASP A 74 6.77 -11.78 -25.22
CA ASP A 74 5.82 -10.75 -25.69
C ASP A 74 5.35 -9.79 -24.59
N GLY A 75 5.90 -9.89 -23.36
CA GLY A 75 5.53 -9.10 -22.20
C GLY A 75 4.32 -9.64 -21.43
N THR A 76 3.69 -10.73 -21.88
CA THR A 76 2.57 -11.35 -21.18
C THR A 76 3.07 -12.09 -19.94
N ARG A 77 2.37 -11.90 -18.82
CA ARG A 77 2.64 -12.58 -17.56
C ARG A 77 1.50 -13.51 -17.17
N VAL A 78 1.84 -14.73 -16.78
CA VAL A 78 0.91 -15.73 -16.24
C VAL A 78 1.32 -16.06 -14.80
N LEU A 79 0.37 -16.01 -13.89
CA LEU A 79 0.50 -16.50 -12.52
C LEU A 79 -0.34 -17.75 -12.37
N LEU A 80 0.30 -18.86 -12.03
CA LEU A 80 -0.37 -20.13 -11.73
C LEU A 80 -0.38 -20.34 -10.21
N ASP A 81 -1.58 -20.46 -9.65
CA ASP A 81 -1.78 -20.79 -8.23
C ASP A 81 -1.34 -22.24 -7.98
N GLN A 82 -0.72 -22.53 -6.85
CA GLN A 82 -0.36 -23.88 -6.40
C GLN A 82 -1.55 -24.84 -6.30
N ARG A 83 -2.76 -24.30 -6.22
CA ARG A 83 -4.00 -25.09 -6.17
C ARG A 83 -4.58 -25.41 -7.52
N PHE A 84 -3.85 -25.42 -8.57
CA PHE A 84 -4.15 -25.64 -10.02
C PHE A 84 -5.54 -26.10 -10.44
N PHE A 85 -6.28 -26.71 -9.55
CA PHE A 85 -7.63 -27.24 -9.75
C PHE A 85 -8.77 -26.27 -9.40
N VAL A 86 -8.45 -25.08 -8.87
CA VAL A 86 -9.46 -24.07 -8.55
C VAL A 86 -9.46 -23.02 -9.65
N ARG A 87 -10.43 -23.10 -10.54
CA ARG A 87 -10.63 -22.28 -11.77
C ARG A 87 -10.57 -20.76 -11.58
N SER A 88 -10.49 -20.24 -10.36
CA SER A 88 -10.58 -18.80 -10.05
C SER A 88 -9.25 -18.14 -9.70
N GLY A 89 -8.13 -18.87 -9.58
CA GLY A 89 -6.86 -18.35 -9.09
C GLY A 89 -5.84 -17.91 -10.16
N ASP A 90 -5.91 -18.52 -11.36
CA ASP A 90 -4.92 -18.27 -12.41
C ASP A 90 -5.14 -16.92 -13.10
N ARG A 91 -4.09 -16.12 -13.17
CA ARG A 91 -4.13 -14.77 -13.74
C ARG A 91 -3.20 -14.66 -14.93
N CYS A 92 -3.71 -14.14 -16.04
CA CYS A 92 -2.91 -13.74 -17.20
C CYS A 92 -3.13 -12.27 -17.51
N THR A 93 -2.06 -11.54 -17.79
CA THR A 93 -2.16 -10.10 -18.13
C THR A 93 -2.79 -9.83 -19.50
N CYS A 94 -2.97 -10.86 -20.36
CA CYS A 94 -3.65 -10.70 -21.64
C CYS A 94 -5.18 -10.55 -21.52
N GLY A 95 -5.79 -10.85 -20.37
CA GLY A 95 -7.22 -10.64 -20.10
C GLY A 95 -8.21 -11.61 -20.79
N GLY A 96 -7.74 -12.60 -21.55
CA GLY A 96 -8.60 -13.56 -22.28
C GLY A 96 -9.17 -14.67 -21.38
N GLN A 97 -10.46 -14.99 -21.53
CA GLN A 97 -11.10 -16.10 -20.81
C GLN A 97 -10.58 -17.49 -21.24
N ARG A 98 -10.16 -17.65 -22.50
CA ARG A 98 -9.43 -18.83 -23.01
C ARG A 98 -8.04 -18.38 -23.43
N CYS A 99 -7.13 -18.35 -22.47
CA CYS A 99 -5.81 -17.75 -22.64
C CYS A 99 -4.80 -18.79 -23.13
N LEU A 100 -4.29 -18.62 -24.34
CA LEU A 100 -3.27 -19.48 -24.92
C LEU A 100 -1.96 -19.46 -24.12
N HIS A 101 -1.58 -18.31 -23.54
CA HIS A 101 -0.40 -18.17 -22.69
C HIS A 101 -0.50 -19.01 -21.42
N ARG A 102 -1.69 -19.15 -20.83
CA ARG A 102 -1.91 -20.04 -19.69
C ARG A 102 -1.70 -21.50 -20.06
N SER A 103 -2.24 -21.95 -21.20
CA SER A 103 -2.02 -23.30 -21.71
C SER A 103 -0.55 -23.53 -22.04
N ALA A 104 0.14 -22.53 -22.60
CA ALA A 104 1.57 -22.57 -22.88
C ALA A 104 2.42 -22.58 -21.61
N ALA A 105 2.06 -21.84 -20.56
CA ALA A 105 2.73 -21.88 -19.25
C ALA A 105 2.62 -23.28 -18.62
N LEU A 106 1.44 -23.88 -18.62
CA LEU A 106 1.23 -25.25 -18.13
C LEU A 106 2.02 -26.27 -18.97
N ARG A 107 1.95 -26.16 -20.30
CA ARG A 107 2.70 -27.04 -21.19
C ARG A 107 4.20 -26.88 -21.04
N SER A 108 4.70 -25.66 -20.92
CA SER A 108 6.12 -25.38 -20.67
C SER A 108 6.62 -26.01 -19.37
N LEU A 109 5.78 -26.00 -18.33
CA LEU A 109 6.07 -26.63 -17.03
C LEU A 109 6.15 -28.15 -17.16
N MET A 110 5.18 -28.78 -17.84
CA MET A 110 5.11 -30.24 -18.03
C MET A 110 6.22 -30.78 -18.94
N GLU A 111 6.55 -30.05 -19.99
CA GLU A 111 7.59 -30.41 -20.95
C GLU A 111 8.99 -29.92 -20.56
N ASN A 112 9.12 -29.23 -19.41
CA ASN A 112 10.36 -28.57 -18.94
C ASN A 112 10.93 -27.56 -19.99
N ARG A 113 10.06 -26.89 -20.73
CA ARG A 113 10.39 -25.91 -21.78
C ARG A 113 10.21 -24.50 -21.26
N PHE A 114 11.00 -24.09 -20.27
CA PHE A 114 11.03 -22.73 -19.72
C PHE A 114 12.45 -22.33 -19.40
N ARG A 115 12.72 -21.02 -19.44
CA ARG A 115 13.98 -20.46 -18.97
C ARG A 115 13.93 -20.28 -17.46
N ARG A 116 15.01 -20.66 -16.76
CA ARG A 116 15.10 -20.49 -15.29
C ARG A 116 15.76 -19.17 -14.97
N SER A 117 15.13 -18.37 -14.11
CA SER A 117 15.80 -17.19 -13.55
C SER A 117 16.91 -17.62 -12.59
N TRP A 118 18.07 -16.96 -12.64
CA TRP A 118 19.15 -17.19 -11.70
C TRP A 118 18.75 -16.97 -10.23
N ARG A 119 17.74 -16.11 -9.99
CA ARG A 119 17.17 -15.91 -8.64
C ARG A 119 16.42 -17.11 -8.09
N MET A 120 16.03 -18.03 -8.92
CA MET A 120 15.40 -19.29 -8.49
C MET A 120 16.42 -20.37 -8.10
N MET A 121 17.70 -20.05 -8.12
CA MET A 121 18.79 -20.92 -7.68
C MET A 121 19.37 -20.39 -6.37
N PRO A 122 18.88 -20.87 -5.20
CA PRO A 122 19.33 -20.40 -3.89
C PRO A 122 20.83 -20.58 -3.71
N ASP A 123 21.38 -21.63 -4.31
CA ASP A 123 22.81 -21.93 -4.28
C ASP A 123 23.68 -20.84 -4.97
N LEU A 124 23.13 -20.11 -5.95
CA LEU A 124 23.81 -18.98 -6.60
C LEU A 124 23.73 -17.69 -5.79
N LEU A 125 22.75 -17.55 -4.89
CA LEU A 125 22.60 -16.39 -4.00
C LEU A 125 23.49 -16.48 -2.76
N GLY A 126 23.88 -17.70 -2.34
CA GLY A 126 24.73 -18.05 -1.21
C GLY A 126 24.09 -17.84 0.19
N PRO A 127 24.57 -18.53 1.20
CA PRO A 127 24.12 -18.37 2.57
C PRO A 127 24.57 -17.05 3.17
N ASP A 128 23.83 -16.61 4.18
CA ASP A 128 24.17 -15.47 5.03
C ASP A 128 25.53 -15.71 5.72
N PRO A 129 26.43 -14.73 5.80
CA PRO A 129 27.84 -14.93 6.20
C PRO A 129 28.10 -15.36 7.65
N ASP A 130 27.07 -15.59 8.48
CA ASP A 130 27.23 -15.81 9.92
C ASP A 130 27.13 -17.26 10.43
N SER A 131 27.19 -18.29 9.58
CA SER A 131 27.19 -19.67 10.08
C SER A 131 28.32 -20.53 9.56
N ALA A 132 29.39 -20.67 10.31
CA ALA A 132 30.53 -21.56 10.04
C ALA A 132 30.75 -22.57 11.15
N ALA A 133 30.87 -23.84 10.79
CA ALA A 133 31.33 -24.91 11.68
C ALA A 133 32.47 -25.74 11.04
N THR A 134 33.40 -26.16 11.85
CA THR A 134 34.76 -26.67 11.53
C THR A 134 34.85 -28.20 11.43
N PRO A 135 35.80 -28.78 10.64
CA PRO A 135 35.98 -30.23 10.48
C PRO A 135 37.17 -30.85 11.20
N THR A 136 37.16 -32.15 11.36
CA THR A 136 38.24 -32.98 11.97
C THR A 136 38.76 -34.07 11.03
N ALA A 137 40.05 -34.43 11.13
CA ALA A 137 40.86 -35.23 10.20
C ALA A 137 41.18 -36.69 10.64
N PRO A 138 41.83 -37.51 9.80
CA PRO A 138 41.74 -38.98 9.81
C PRO A 138 43.02 -39.76 10.19
N GLY A 139 42.92 -41.09 10.33
CA GLY A 139 44.01 -42.03 10.63
C GLY A 139 44.15 -43.19 9.63
N ARG A 140 45.28 -43.82 9.57
CA ARG A 140 45.86 -44.71 8.54
C ARG A 140 45.91 -46.22 8.84
N PRO A 141 46.26 -47.14 7.89
CA PRO A 141 45.67 -48.45 7.59
C PRO A 141 46.55 -49.69 7.74
N ALA A 142 46.05 -50.89 7.42
CA ALA A 142 46.76 -52.16 7.25
C ALA A 142 46.13 -53.11 6.18
N PRO A 143 46.80 -54.08 5.67
CA PRO A 143 46.72 -54.56 4.29
C PRO A 143 45.90 -55.81 3.93
N ALA A 144 45.77 -56.17 2.72
CA ALA A 144 44.76 -56.57 1.76
C ALA A 144 44.56 -58.07 1.48
N VAL A 145 43.33 -58.49 1.08
CA VAL A 145 42.96 -59.61 0.23
C VAL A 145 42.19 -59.10 -0.98
N VAL A 146 42.54 -59.66 -2.19
CA VAL A 146 42.17 -59.11 -3.49
C VAL A 146 40.67 -59.27 -3.79
N THR A 147 39.90 -58.36 -3.37
CA THR A 147 38.55 -58.08 -3.81
C THR A 147 38.39 -56.57 -3.97
N GLY A 148 37.84 -56.09 -5.06
CA GLY A 148 37.66 -54.67 -5.35
C GLY A 148 36.19 -54.36 -5.62
N LEU A 149 35.88 -53.08 -5.64
CA LEU A 149 34.61 -52.52 -6.13
C LEU A 149 34.83 -51.91 -7.50
N VAL A 150 33.97 -52.20 -8.46
CA VAL A 150 34.10 -51.76 -9.85
C VAL A 150 32.84 -51.02 -10.31
N PHE A 151 33.05 -49.83 -10.85
CA PHE A 151 32.02 -49.11 -11.60
C PHE A 151 31.92 -49.72 -13.00
N SER A 152 30.74 -50.09 -13.42
CA SER A 152 30.52 -50.68 -14.75
C SER A 152 29.19 -50.22 -15.35
N GLU A 153 29.13 -50.15 -16.69
CA GLU A 153 27.89 -49.94 -17.42
C GLU A 153 27.04 -51.21 -17.44
N GLU A 154 25.77 -51.11 -17.23
CA GLU A 154 24.77 -52.15 -17.42
C GLU A 154 23.85 -51.77 -18.58
N ALA A 155 23.39 -52.77 -19.35
CA ALA A 155 22.47 -52.54 -20.43
C ALA A 155 21.25 -51.75 -19.95
N PRO A 156 20.75 -50.78 -20.75
CA PRO A 156 19.66 -49.91 -20.37
C PRO A 156 18.43 -50.69 -19.97
N SER A 157 17.85 -50.32 -18.84
CA SER A 157 16.52 -50.82 -18.45
C SER A 157 15.49 -50.37 -19.47
N PRO A 158 14.47 -51.15 -19.80
CA PRO A 158 13.38 -50.79 -20.72
C PRO A 158 12.65 -49.46 -20.30
N LEU A 159 12.95 -48.93 -19.13
CA LEU A 159 12.32 -47.75 -18.52
C LEU A 159 13.31 -46.56 -18.33
N ALA A 160 14.55 -46.63 -18.80
CA ALA A 160 15.56 -45.60 -18.65
C ALA A 160 16.14 -45.19 -20.01
N ASP A 161 16.18 -43.89 -20.28
CA ASP A 161 16.79 -43.30 -21.49
C ASP A 161 18.31 -43.17 -21.32
N GLY A 162 19.04 -44.29 -21.25
CA GLY A 162 20.53 -44.28 -21.23
C GLY A 162 21.16 -45.42 -20.47
N PRO A 163 22.49 -45.61 -20.56
CA PRO A 163 23.21 -46.65 -19.84
C PRO A 163 23.12 -46.42 -18.32
N SER A 164 22.76 -47.46 -17.60
CA SER A 164 22.71 -47.46 -16.11
C SER A 164 24.09 -47.81 -15.56
N LEU A 165 24.69 -46.89 -14.79
CA LEU A 165 25.94 -47.18 -14.08
C LEU A 165 25.66 -47.89 -12.75
N VAL A 166 26.40 -48.93 -12.48
CA VAL A 166 26.30 -49.71 -11.24
C VAL A 166 27.66 -49.89 -10.56
N LEU A 167 27.65 -49.96 -9.22
CA LEU A 167 28.81 -50.35 -8.43
C LEU A 167 28.65 -51.81 -8.07
N ARG A 168 29.69 -52.61 -8.35
CA ARG A 168 29.72 -54.08 -8.10
C ARG A 168 30.94 -54.51 -7.33
N PRO A 169 30.85 -55.54 -6.45
CA PRO A 169 32.02 -56.24 -5.95
C PRO A 169 32.59 -57.16 -7.02
N CYS A 170 33.89 -57.05 -7.28
CA CYS A 170 34.60 -57.82 -8.28
C CYS A 170 35.89 -58.42 -7.75
N ARG A 171 36.40 -59.44 -8.45
CA ARG A 171 37.68 -60.01 -8.15
C ARG A 171 38.66 -59.73 -9.28
N ARG A 172 39.87 -59.24 -8.95
CA ARG A 172 40.90 -59.00 -9.93
C ARG A 172 41.58 -60.32 -10.30
N THR A 173 41.76 -60.63 -11.56
CA THR A 173 42.46 -61.79 -12.06
C THR A 173 43.96 -61.58 -11.91
N ARG A 174 44.78 -62.69 -12.00
CA ARG A 174 46.27 -62.61 -12.07
C ARG A 174 46.79 -61.81 -13.29
N ALA A 175 45.95 -61.67 -14.33
CA ALA A 175 46.28 -60.86 -15.52
C ALA A 175 45.88 -59.37 -15.37
N GLY A 176 45.40 -58.93 -14.19
CA GLY A 176 45.06 -57.54 -13.92
C GLY A 176 43.63 -57.10 -14.35
N THR A 177 42.86 -57.98 -14.99
CA THR A 177 41.47 -57.69 -15.44
C THR A 177 40.46 -58.02 -14.35
N TRP A 178 39.30 -57.28 -14.39
CA TRP A 178 38.22 -57.52 -13.45
C TRP A 178 37.36 -58.66 -13.90
N ARG A 179 37.02 -59.58 -13.00
CA ARG A 179 36.07 -60.68 -13.24
C ARG A 179 34.67 -60.27 -12.80
N ARG A 180 33.76 -60.12 -13.76
CA ARG A 180 32.38 -59.65 -13.55
C ARG A 180 31.43 -60.62 -12.84
N SER A 181 31.81 -61.86 -12.60
CA SER A 181 30.95 -62.89 -12.06
C SER A 181 31.26 -63.29 -10.61
N LEU A 182 31.04 -62.37 -9.69
CA LEU A 182 30.88 -62.73 -8.29
C LEU A 182 29.41 -62.65 -7.93
N GLU A 183 28.76 -63.80 -7.80
CA GLU A 183 27.38 -63.88 -7.32
C GLU A 183 27.38 -63.56 -5.81
N TRP A 184 26.32 -62.84 -5.36
CA TRP A 184 26.22 -62.45 -3.96
C TRP A 184 26.11 -63.62 -2.98
N GLU A 185 25.64 -64.79 -3.42
CA GLU A 185 25.62 -66.03 -2.66
C GLU A 185 27.04 -66.51 -2.36
N ALA A 186 27.91 -66.46 -3.40
CA ALA A 186 29.32 -66.82 -3.24
C ALA A 186 30.11 -65.84 -2.37
N ILE A 187 29.71 -64.52 -2.37
CA ILE A 187 30.27 -63.51 -1.48
C ILE A 187 29.82 -63.77 -0.04
N GLY A 188 28.56 -64.16 0.17
CA GLY A 188 27.98 -64.50 1.48
C GLY A 188 28.72 -65.65 2.13
N GLU A 189 28.97 -66.74 1.38
CA GLU A 189 29.75 -67.90 1.85
C GLU A 189 31.24 -67.61 2.21
N GLY A 190 31.84 -66.65 1.47
CA GLY A 190 33.22 -66.19 1.67
C GLY A 190 33.37 -65.08 2.70
N MET A 191 32.31 -64.42 3.11
CA MET A 191 32.33 -63.18 3.90
C MET A 191 32.99 -63.32 5.28
N ALA A 192 32.80 -64.46 5.91
CA ALA A 192 33.41 -64.75 7.23
C ALA A 192 34.95 -64.81 7.18
N ARG A 193 35.56 -64.96 6.03
CA ARG A 193 36.98 -65.02 5.82
C ARG A 193 37.66 -63.69 5.54
N LEU A 194 36.84 -62.64 5.35
CA LEU A 194 37.33 -61.26 5.04
C LEU A 194 37.58 -60.48 6.34
N PRO A 195 38.46 -59.46 6.31
CA PRO A 195 38.64 -58.57 7.44
C PRO A 195 37.32 -57.89 7.84
N PRO A 196 37.07 -57.59 9.12
CA PRO A 196 35.82 -56.99 9.58
C PRO A 196 35.45 -55.68 8.84
N ALA A 197 36.42 -54.83 8.50
CA ALA A 197 36.23 -53.61 7.73
C ALA A 197 35.66 -53.90 6.33
N GLN A 198 36.20 -54.90 5.62
CA GLN A 198 35.72 -55.33 4.31
C GLN A 198 34.32 -55.94 4.40
N GLN A 199 34.05 -56.72 5.45
CA GLN A 199 32.71 -57.25 5.70
C GLN A 199 31.67 -56.13 5.85
N ASN A 200 32.00 -55.07 6.58
CA ASN A 200 31.09 -53.94 6.78
C ASN A 200 30.77 -53.21 5.47
N VAL A 201 31.76 -52.99 4.62
CA VAL A 201 31.59 -52.38 3.29
C VAL A 201 30.65 -53.24 2.41
N LEU A 202 30.94 -54.55 2.33
CA LEU A 202 30.15 -55.47 1.52
C LEU A 202 28.72 -55.65 2.04
N ARG A 203 28.51 -55.69 3.37
CA ARG A 203 27.17 -55.72 3.98
C ARG A 203 26.37 -54.42 3.72
N THR A 204 27.05 -53.27 3.66
CA THR A 204 26.42 -52.01 3.33
C THR A 204 26.01 -51.98 1.86
N LEU A 205 26.91 -52.45 0.97
CA LEU A 205 26.59 -52.55 -0.45
C LEU A 205 25.46 -53.55 -0.73
N ASP A 206 25.41 -54.68 0.01
CA ASP A 206 24.33 -55.68 -0.10
C ASP A 206 22.96 -55.09 0.36
N ARG A 207 22.95 -54.28 1.40
CA ARG A 207 21.74 -53.58 1.85
C ARG A 207 21.22 -52.59 0.83
N TRP A 208 22.11 -51.93 0.06
CA TRP A 208 21.72 -50.97 -0.99
C TRP A 208 21.22 -51.67 -2.23
N ARG A 209 21.63 -52.93 -2.46
CA ARG A 209 21.16 -53.72 -3.59
C ARG A 209 19.66 -54.03 -3.43
N ARG A 210 18.85 -53.59 -4.37
CA ARG A 210 17.46 -54.08 -4.50
C ARG A 210 17.46 -55.42 -5.22
N SER A 211 16.81 -56.41 -4.64
CA SER A 211 16.72 -57.82 -5.07
C SER A 211 16.74 -58.02 -6.59
N LEU A 212 17.63 -58.91 -7.06
CA LEU A 212 17.77 -59.42 -8.44
C LEU A 212 18.78 -58.74 -9.38
N ARG A 213 19.49 -57.68 -9.00
CA ARG A 213 20.57 -57.14 -9.82
C ARG A 213 21.93 -57.36 -9.16
N PRO A 214 22.98 -57.72 -9.93
CA PRO A 214 24.34 -57.97 -9.37
C PRO A 214 25.06 -56.69 -8.94
N GLY A 215 24.60 -55.50 -9.32
CA GLY A 215 25.19 -54.23 -8.95
C GLY A 215 24.21 -53.28 -8.30
N VAL A 216 24.71 -52.20 -7.65
CA VAL A 216 23.94 -51.13 -7.03
C VAL A 216 23.92 -49.94 -8.00
N PRO A 217 22.73 -49.51 -8.51
CA PRO A 217 22.64 -48.40 -9.41
C PRO A 217 23.06 -47.08 -8.76
N LEU A 218 23.88 -46.27 -9.44
CA LEU A 218 24.40 -44.99 -8.92
C LEU A 218 23.37 -43.90 -8.88
N ASP A 219 22.42 -43.90 -9.79
CA ASP A 219 21.36 -42.91 -9.91
C ASP A 219 20.39 -42.85 -8.71
N VAL A 220 20.35 -43.95 -7.94
CA VAL A 220 19.48 -44.11 -6.76
C VAL A 220 20.18 -43.78 -5.46
N LEU A 221 21.53 -43.73 -5.46
CA LEU A 221 22.34 -43.45 -4.26
C LEU A 221 22.51 -41.95 -4.03
N GLY A 222 22.79 -41.58 -2.79
CA GLY A 222 23.20 -40.25 -2.37
C GLY A 222 24.71 -40.10 -2.19
N PRO A 223 25.20 -39.04 -1.55
CA PRO A 223 26.61 -38.77 -1.31
C PRO A 223 27.31 -39.85 -0.51
N GLU A 224 26.57 -40.65 0.22
CA GLU A 224 27.05 -41.81 0.99
C GLU A 224 27.77 -42.88 0.15
N LEU A 225 27.56 -42.87 -1.18
CA LEU A 225 28.30 -43.68 -2.13
C LEU A 225 29.80 -43.47 -1.98
N TRP A 226 30.24 -42.22 -1.98
CA TRP A 226 31.67 -41.89 -1.92
C TRP A 226 32.23 -42.12 -0.52
N THR A 227 31.46 -42.01 0.54
CA THR A 227 31.80 -42.42 1.90
C THR A 227 32.03 -43.91 1.96
N LEU A 228 31.24 -44.72 1.26
CA LEU A 228 31.44 -46.16 1.16
C LEU A 228 32.69 -46.52 0.32
N VAL A 229 32.90 -45.79 -0.77
CA VAL A 229 34.10 -45.94 -1.64
C VAL A 229 35.37 -45.63 -0.84
N ASP A 230 35.37 -44.54 -0.07
CA ASP A 230 36.51 -44.17 0.79
C ASP A 230 36.73 -45.20 1.92
N ALA A 231 35.65 -45.72 2.54
CA ALA A 231 35.71 -46.81 3.51
C ALA A 231 36.23 -48.12 2.89
N ALA A 232 35.84 -48.42 1.65
CA ALA A 232 36.31 -49.58 0.92
C ALA A 232 37.84 -49.54 0.68
N ARG A 233 38.38 -48.38 0.29
CA ARG A 233 39.82 -48.17 0.16
C ARG A 233 40.54 -48.27 1.48
N ALA A 234 40.01 -47.66 2.53
CA ALA A 234 40.57 -47.76 3.87
C ALA A 234 40.57 -49.23 4.38
N ALA A 235 39.62 -50.04 3.93
CA ALA A 235 39.56 -51.48 4.19
C ALA A 235 40.47 -52.31 3.28
N GLY A 236 41.20 -51.68 2.33
CA GLY A 236 42.10 -52.36 1.42
C GLY A 236 41.42 -53.01 0.22
N LEU A 237 40.21 -52.58 -0.15
CA LEU A 237 39.58 -52.96 -1.39
C LEU A 237 40.04 -52.07 -2.54
N GLU A 238 40.36 -52.66 -3.70
CA GLU A 238 40.68 -51.87 -4.90
C GLU A 238 39.41 -51.25 -5.51
N ILE A 239 39.47 -49.99 -5.93
CA ILE A 239 38.39 -49.32 -6.64
C ILE A 239 38.81 -49.16 -8.10
N GLY A 240 37.97 -49.58 -9.04
CA GLY A 240 38.23 -49.53 -10.46
C GLY A 240 37.03 -49.25 -11.29
N ALA A 241 37.23 -49.03 -12.58
CA ALA A 241 36.18 -48.92 -13.58
C ALA A 241 36.39 -50.02 -14.66
N ASP A 242 35.32 -50.39 -15.36
CA ASP A 242 35.33 -51.45 -16.36
C ASP A 242 34.91 -50.91 -17.73
N GLY A 243 35.50 -51.43 -18.80
CA GLY A 243 35.26 -50.95 -20.15
C GLY A 243 35.97 -49.65 -20.50
N ASP A 244 35.33 -48.77 -21.22
CA ASP A 244 35.81 -47.45 -21.64
C ASP A 244 35.54 -46.36 -20.59
N LEU A 245 35.11 -46.74 -19.39
CA LEU A 245 34.81 -45.86 -18.26
C LEU A 245 36.13 -45.57 -17.49
N ASP A 246 36.50 -44.30 -17.40
CA ASP A 246 37.60 -43.79 -16.59
C ASP A 246 37.08 -43.18 -15.30
N LEU A 247 37.70 -43.52 -14.16
CA LEU A 247 37.31 -43.00 -12.84
C LEU A 247 38.29 -41.90 -12.41
N ARG A 248 37.80 -40.69 -12.26
CA ARG A 248 38.63 -39.58 -11.81
C ARG A 248 38.10 -38.96 -10.53
N GLU A 249 39.03 -38.59 -9.64
CA GLU A 249 38.72 -38.02 -8.31
C GLU A 249 39.26 -36.61 -8.13
N GLN A 250 39.76 -36.02 -9.21
CA GLN A 250 40.10 -34.61 -9.21
C GLN A 250 38.86 -33.76 -8.99
N ARG A 251 39.05 -32.56 -8.42
CA ARG A 251 37.91 -31.63 -8.29
C ARG A 251 37.42 -31.26 -9.67
N LEU A 252 36.12 -31.26 -9.85
CA LEU A 252 35.46 -30.83 -11.06
C LEU A 252 35.78 -29.35 -11.31
N GLY A 253 36.30 -29.02 -12.51
CA GLY A 253 36.40 -27.64 -12.97
C GLY A 253 35.08 -27.19 -13.62
N LEU A 254 34.83 -25.91 -13.65
CA LEU A 254 33.68 -25.32 -14.32
C LEU A 254 34.11 -24.13 -15.16
N ASP A 255 33.91 -24.24 -16.45
CA ASP A 255 34.04 -23.12 -17.39
C ASP A 255 32.72 -22.39 -17.50
N LEU A 256 32.68 -21.15 -16.98
CA LEU A 256 31.54 -20.26 -17.14
C LEU A 256 31.63 -19.57 -18.49
N ARG A 257 30.61 -19.73 -19.32
CA ARG A 257 30.43 -18.99 -20.57
C ARG A 257 29.25 -18.06 -20.47
N LEU A 258 29.46 -16.81 -20.90
CA LEU A 258 28.42 -15.78 -20.98
C LEU A 258 28.06 -15.57 -22.45
N GLU A 259 26.83 -15.74 -22.82
CA GLU A 259 26.33 -15.53 -24.17
C GLU A 259 25.25 -14.46 -24.18
N ARG A 260 25.39 -13.47 -25.08
CA ARG A 260 24.39 -12.44 -25.24
C ARG A 260 23.16 -13.00 -25.97
N VAL A 261 21.98 -12.74 -25.39
CA VAL A 261 20.68 -13.08 -25.99
C VAL A 261 19.75 -11.88 -25.90
N PRO A 262 18.74 -11.76 -26.75
CA PRO A 262 17.77 -10.68 -26.64
C PRO A 262 17.20 -10.58 -25.23
N GLY A 263 17.36 -9.41 -24.58
CA GLY A 263 16.86 -9.14 -23.25
C GLY A 263 17.75 -9.58 -22.07
N GLY A 264 19.00 -10.04 -22.29
CA GLY A 264 19.90 -10.39 -21.20
C GLY A 264 21.13 -11.20 -21.60
N LEU A 265 21.64 -11.96 -20.63
CA LEU A 265 22.74 -12.92 -20.83
C LEU A 265 22.30 -14.32 -20.44
N VAL A 266 22.84 -15.32 -21.12
CA VAL A 266 22.81 -16.72 -20.70
C VAL A 266 24.17 -17.09 -20.13
N LEU A 267 24.16 -17.56 -18.88
CA LEU A 267 25.34 -18.15 -18.22
C LEU A 267 25.25 -19.66 -18.40
N ARG A 268 26.27 -20.24 -19.04
CA ARG A 268 26.46 -21.70 -19.17
C ARG A 268 27.59 -22.15 -18.29
N GLY A 269 27.35 -23.18 -17.49
CA GLY A 269 28.37 -23.86 -16.70
C GLY A 269 28.78 -25.16 -17.41
N ILE A 270 29.94 -25.19 -17.99
CA ILE A 270 30.46 -26.39 -18.70
C ILE A 270 31.44 -27.09 -17.76
N PRO A 271 31.16 -28.34 -17.33
CA PRO A 271 32.10 -29.09 -16.49
C PRO A 271 33.38 -29.43 -17.27
N THR A 272 34.54 -29.24 -16.61
CA THR A 272 35.86 -29.48 -17.22
C THR A 272 36.75 -30.33 -16.30
N LEU A 273 37.66 -31.10 -16.90
CA LEU A 273 38.65 -31.89 -16.21
C LEU A 273 40.05 -31.34 -16.55
N GLY A 274 40.58 -30.45 -15.70
CA GLY A 274 41.86 -29.83 -15.90
C GLY A 274 41.95 -29.05 -17.22
N GLU A 275 42.95 -29.40 -18.07
CA GLU A 275 43.16 -28.81 -19.41
C GLU A 275 42.46 -29.57 -20.56
N CYS A 276 41.59 -30.56 -20.23
CA CYS A 276 40.94 -31.37 -21.26
C CYS A 276 39.86 -30.59 -22.03
N THR A 277 39.57 -31.03 -23.25
CA THR A 277 38.49 -30.50 -24.09
C THR A 277 37.12 -30.64 -23.39
N ALA A 278 36.23 -29.69 -23.64
CA ALA A 278 34.87 -29.73 -23.07
C ALA A 278 34.17 -31.04 -23.46
N PRO A 279 33.44 -31.68 -22.57
CA PRO A 279 32.68 -32.91 -22.86
C PRO A 279 31.59 -32.62 -23.90
N SER A 280 31.29 -33.59 -24.74
CA SER A 280 30.15 -33.51 -25.70
C SER A 280 28.81 -33.56 -25.00
N ARG A 281 28.77 -34.30 -23.88
CA ARG A 281 27.58 -34.46 -23.05
C ARG A 281 27.99 -34.75 -21.60
N TRP A 282 27.10 -34.39 -20.65
CA TRP A 282 27.27 -34.76 -19.24
C TRP A 282 25.92 -35.13 -18.60
N THR A 283 26.00 -36.00 -17.61
CA THR A 283 24.83 -36.48 -16.84
C THR A 283 25.17 -36.49 -15.34
N LEU A 284 24.29 -35.89 -14.53
CA LEU A 284 24.39 -35.92 -13.07
C LEU A 284 23.81 -37.27 -12.56
N LEU A 285 24.51 -37.90 -11.65
CA LEU A 285 24.11 -39.17 -11.02
C LEU A 285 23.90 -39.00 -9.53
N GLY A 286 22.82 -39.62 -9.03
CA GLY A 286 22.47 -39.65 -7.62
C GLY A 286 21.37 -38.69 -7.19
N THR A 287 20.81 -38.98 -6.00
CA THR A 287 19.72 -38.15 -5.42
C THR A 287 19.98 -38.00 -3.94
N PRO A 288 20.54 -36.85 -3.47
CA PRO A 288 21.08 -35.73 -4.27
C PRO A 288 22.27 -36.09 -5.16
N PRO A 289 22.59 -35.32 -6.20
CA PRO A 289 23.70 -35.62 -7.10
C PRO A 289 25.05 -35.69 -6.36
N HIS A 290 25.80 -36.73 -6.63
CA HIS A 290 27.11 -36.98 -6.03
C HIS A 290 28.23 -37.23 -7.05
N SER A 291 27.85 -37.45 -8.31
CA SER A 291 28.79 -37.72 -9.41
C SER A 291 28.29 -37.08 -10.70
N VAL A 292 29.20 -36.82 -11.61
CA VAL A 292 28.93 -36.44 -12.99
C VAL A 292 29.58 -37.46 -13.93
N LEU A 293 28.82 -37.87 -14.93
CA LEU A 293 29.32 -38.66 -16.06
C LEU A 293 29.59 -37.71 -17.21
N LEU A 294 30.81 -37.69 -17.70
CA LEU A 294 31.28 -36.84 -18.79
C LEU A 294 31.57 -37.70 -20.02
N GLU A 295 30.90 -37.45 -21.12
CA GLU A 295 31.14 -38.13 -22.40
C GLU A 295 32.07 -37.32 -23.27
N HIS A 296 33.24 -37.85 -23.58
CA HIS A 296 34.24 -37.30 -24.48
C HIS A 296 34.37 -38.18 -25.72
N PRO A 297 34.87 -37.66 -26.85
CA PRO A 297 35.15 -38.48 -28.04
C PRO A 297 36.07 -39.67 -27.79
N ASP A 298 36.94 -39.57 -26.78
CA ASP A 298 37.94 -40.55 -26.45
C ASP A 298 37.53 -41.52 -25.28
N GLY A 299 36.30 -41.43 -24.79
CA GLY A 299 35.79 -42.27 -23.71
C GLY A 299 34.89 -41.54 -22.71
N THR A 300 34.35 -42.27 -21.77
CA THR A 300 33.43 -41.78 -20.74
C THR A 300 34.16 -41.67 -19.39
N VAL A 301 34.01 -40.54 -18.69
CA VAL A 301 34.70 -40.30 -17.42
C VAL A 301 33.62 -40.15 -16.31
N LEU A 302 33.73 -40.98 -15.25
CA LEU A 302 32.97 -40.80 -14.02
C LEU A 302 33.77 -39.94 -13.05
N GLN A 303 33.22 -38.80 -12.70
CA GLN A 303 33.86 -37.84 -11.83
C GLN A 303 33.06 -37.66 -10.55
N ARG A 304 33.73 -37.68 -9.38
CA ARG A 304 33.12 -37.29 -8.10
C ARG A 304 32.79 -35.79 -8.12
N LEU A 305 31.58 -35.44 -7.71
CA LEU A 305 31.20 -34.03 -7.46
C LEU A 305 31.77 -33.58 -6.11
N GLY A 306 32.23 -32.33 -6.07
CA GLY A 306 32.55 -31.65 -4.81
C GLY A 306 31.28 -31.27 -4.04
N GLU A 307 31.50 -30.72 -2.84
CA GLU A 307 30.38 -30.29 -1.95
C GLU A 307 29.91 -28.87 -2.27
N GLU A 308 30.43 -28.24 -3.31
CA GLU A 308 30.06 -26.88 -3.73
C GLU A 308 28.66 -26.86 -4.39
N PRO A 309 27.63 -26.40 -3.68
CA PRO A 309 26.25 -26.43 -4.18
C PRO A 309 26.04 -25.56 -5.41
N GLU A 310 26.79 -24.47 -5.55
CA GLU A 310 26.77 -23.57 -6.72
C GLU A 310 27.17 -24.30 -8.00
N ILE A 311 28.25 -25.11 -7.95
CA ILE A 311 28.71 -25.90 -9.09
C ILE A 311 27.67 -26.94 -9.49
N ILE A 312 27.13 -27.65 -8.51
CA ILE A 312 26.06 -28.66 -8.74
C ILE A 312 24.85 -28.02 -9.40
N SER A 313 24.45 -26.84 -8.93
CA SER A 313 23.31 -26.10 -9.43
C SER A 313 23.50 -25.67 -10.90
N LEU A 314 24.69 -25.16 -11.25
CA LEU A 314 25.01 -24.73 -12.61
C LEU A 314 25.12 -25.92 -13.58
N VAL A 315 25.78 -27.01 -13.16
CA VAL A 315 25.91 -28.22 -13.99
C VAL A 315 24.56 -28.87 -14.24
N ARG A 316 23.66 -28.90 -13.23
CA ARG A 316 22.30 -29.40 -13.36
C ARG A 316 21.44 -28.60 -14.30
N SER A 317 21.55 -27.28 -14.26
CA SER A 317 20.74 -26.37 -15.06
C SER A 317 21.19 -26.26 -16.51
N GLY A 318 22.45 -26.57 -16.78
CA GLY A 318 23.08 -26.42 -18.09
C GLY A 318 23.26 -24.98 -18.50
N GLU A 319 22.15 -24.19 -18.46
CA GLU A 319 22.17 -22.75 -18.75
C GLU A 319 21.24 -21.99 -17.80
N VAL A 320 21.66 -20.78 -17.44
CA VAL A 320 20.92 -19.85 -16.56
C VAL A 320 20.74 -18.53 -17.29
N TRP A 321 19.52 -18.09 -17.44
CA TRP A 321 19.23 -16.81 -18.05
C TRP A 321 19.21 -15.69 -17.00
N ILE A 322 19.92 -14.59 -17.32
CA ILE A 322 20.04 -13.40 -16.47
C ILE A 322 19.42 -12.24 -17.23
N PRO A 323 18.26 -11.73 -16.79
CA PRO A 323 17.62 -10.57 -17.39
C PRO A 323 18.53 -9.35 -17.41
N GLU A 324 18.41 -8.51 -18.41
CA GLU A 324 19.20 -7.28 -18.54
C GLU A 324 19.10 -6.38 -17.30
N ALA A 325 17.91 -6.26 -16.72
CA ALA A 325 17.65 -5.51 -15.48
C ALA A 325 18.36 -6.08 -14.23
N GLU A 326 18.80 -7.34 -14.27
CA GLU A 326 19.42 -8.06 -13.14
C GLU A 326 20.93 -8.28 -13.32
N LEU A 327 21.47 -7.92 -14.49
CA LEU A 327 22.90 -8.10 -14.81
C LEU A 327 23.82 -7.42 -13.80
N GLY A 328 23.48 -6.20 -13.37
CA GLY A 328 24.27 -5.48 -12.38
C GLY A 328 24.32 -6.16 -11.01
N ASP A 329 23.20 -6.70 -10.55
CA ASP A 329 23.14 -7.43 -9.26
C ASP A 329 23.89 -8.76 -9.35
N PHE A 330 23.74 -9.49 -10.46
CA PHE A 330 24.47 -10.71 -10.75
C PHE A 330 26.00 -10.45 -10.80
N SER A 331 26.43 -9.45 -11.54
CA SER A 331 27.83 -9.05 -11.68
C SER A 331 28.50 -8.69 -10.35
N ARG A 332 27.76 -8.03 -9.44
CA ARG A 332 28.31 -7.56 -8.16
C ARG A 332 28.30 -8.61 -7.06
N ARG A 333 27.29 -9.48 -7.03
CA ARG A 333 27.10 -10.45 -5.94
C ARG A 333 27.46 -11.88 -6.32
N SER A 334 26.93 -12.38 -7.43
CA SER A 334 26.98 -13.79 -7.76
C SER A 334 28.22 -14.15 -8.56
N LEU A 335 28.55 -13.37 -9.57
CA LEU A 335 29.72 -13.65 -10.42
C LEU A 335 31.05 -13.66 -9.64
N PRO A 336 31.37 -12.69 -8.75
CA PRO A 336 32.63 -12.73 -7.99
C PRO A 336 32.72 -13.95 -7.06
N ARG A 337 31.57 -14.41 -6.53
CA ARG A 337 31.51 -15.61 -5.68
C ARG A 337 31.75 -16.89 -6.49
N LEU A 338 31.14 -16.99 -7.67
CA LEU A 338 31.36 -18.11 -8.56
C LEU A 338 32.83 -18.18 -8.99
N LEU A 339 33.43 -17.04 -9.30
CA LEU A 339 34.86 -16.97 -9.71
C LEU A 339 35.84 -17.18 -8.54
N ALA A 340 35.37 -17.04 -7.28
CA ALA A 340 36.17 -17.35 -6.10
C ALA A 340 36.16 -18.84 -5.75
N LEU A 341 35.27 -19.65 -6.36
CA LEU A 341 35.26 -21.09 -6.16
C LEU A 341 36.49 -21.74 -6.82
N PRO A 342 37.09 -22.78 -6.19
CA PRO A 342 38.23 -23.47 -6.77
C PRO A 342 37.85 -24.13 -8.10
N ASN A 343 38.75 -24.02 -9.10
CA ASN A 343 38.58 -24.57 -10.46
C ASN A 343 37.40 -24.01 -11.27
N VAL A 344 36.87 -22.84 -10.91
CA VAL A 344 35.87 -22.11 -11.71
C VAL A 344 36.58 -20.98 -12.44
N ARG A 345 36.39 -20.90 -13.74
CA ARG A 345 36.98 -19.85 -14.58
C ARG A 345 35.97 -19.28 -15.58
N LEU A 346 36.13 -18.03 -15.94
CA LEU A 346 35.36 -17.41 -17.02
C LEU A 346 36.07 -17.71 -18.34
N ALA A 347 35.49 -18.57 -19.16
CA ALA A 347 36.07 -18.99 -20.43
C ALA A 347 35.85 -17.96 -21.56
N GLY A 348 36.94 -17.52 -22.18
CA GLY A 348 37.02 -16.82 -23.46
C GLY A 348 36.22 -15.54 -23.71
N PRO A 349 36.48 -14.78 -24.78
CA PRO A 349 35.48 -13.91 -25.39
C PRO A 349 34.38 -14.75 -26.00
N LEU A 350 33.16 -14.23 -25.98
CA LEU A 350 32.01 -14.82 -26.67
C LEU A 350 32.28 -14.72 -28.19
N ASP A 351 33.05 -15.67 -28.73
CA ASP A 351 33.25 -15.80 -30.16
C ASP A 351 32.03 -16.43 -30.80
N GLY A 352 31.32 -15.65 -31.60
CA GLY A 352 30.26 -16.23 -32.39
C GLY A 352 29.27 -15.22 -32.94
N ALA A 353 29.74 -14.39 -33.86
CA ALA A 353 29.03 -14.02 -35.06
C ALA A 353 29.83 -12.97 -35.82
N ASP A 354 30.62 -13.42 -36.75
CA ASP A 354 31.09 -12.59 -37.87
C ASP A 354 29.84 -12.09 -38.62
N GLY A 355 29.63 -10.77 -38.60
CA GLY A 355 28.69 -10.13 -39.50
C GLY A 355 27.62 -9.23 -38.92
N ALA A 356 28.02 -8.15 -38.20
CA ALA A 356 27.20 -6.93 -38.18
C ALA A 356 28.11 -5.73 -37.84
N ASP A 357 28.15 -4.74 -38.71
CA ASP A 357 28.90 -3.50 -38.58
C ASP A 357 28.49 -2.68 -37.38
N GLY A 358 29.31 -2.65 -36.35
CA GLY A 358 29.21 -1.75 -35.18
C GLY A 358 29.92 -2.34 -33.96
N PRO A 359 30.59 -1.53 -33.11
CA PRO A 359 31.18 -2.03 -31.87
C PRO A 359 30.05 -2.31 -30.84
N GLU A 360 29.38 -3.45 -30.96
CA GLU A 360 28.52 -3.93 -29.88
C GLU A 360 29.39 -4.32 -28.67
N PRO A 361 28.98 -3.90 -27.45
CA PRO A 361 29.74 -4.19 -26.24
C PRO A 361 29.81 -5.71 -26.02
N SER A 362 31.01 -6.22 -25.74
CA SER A 362 31.20 -7.64 -25.41
C SER A 362 30.37 -8.03 -24.17
N GLY A 363 30.04 -9.30 -24.03
CA GLY A 363 29.31 -9.77 -22.82
C GLY A 363 30.01 -9.40 -21.50
N ARG A 364 31.35 -9.22 -21.52
CA ARG A 364 32.14 -8.70 -20.38
C ARG A 364 31.88 -7.20 -20.13
N ASP A 365 31.74 -6.39 -21.18
CA ASP A 365 31.45 -4.97 -21.05
C ASP A 365 30.07 -4.72 -20.49
N MET A 366 29.09 -5.57 -20.78
CA MET A 366 27.76 -5.54 -20.17
C MET A 366 27.77 -5.79 -18.66
N LEU A 367 28.81 -6.36 -18.10
CA LEU A 367 28.97 -6.59 -16.67
C LEU A 367 29.73 -5.48 -15.94
N ARG A 368 30.19 -4.46 -16.66
CA ARG A 368 30.89 -3.30 -16.05
C ARG A 368 29.90 -2.43 -15.28
N ILE A 369 30.19 -2.21 -14.01
CA ILE A 369 29.45 -1.28 -13.17
C ILE A 369 30.15 0.08 -13.21
N LEU A 370 29.40 1.12 -13.55
CA LEU A 370 29.89 2.48 -13.51
C LEU A 370 30.11 2.92 -12.06
N ALA A 371 31.35 3.25 -11.70
CA ALA A 371 31.69 3.80 -10.39
C ALA A 371 31.28 5.29 -10.24
N LYS A 372 30.99 5.98 -11.35
CA LYS A 372 30.59 7.39 -11.33
C LYS A 372 29.12 7.54 -11.03
N GLU A 373 28.80 8.35 -10.04
CA GLU A 373 27.41 8.73 -9.76
C GLU A 373 26.84 9.59 -10.91
N PRO A 374 25.55 9.41 -11.23
CA PRO A 374 24.89 10.25 -12.22
C PRO A 374 24.83 11.69 -11.72
N GLN A 375 25.20 12.63 -12.59
CA GLN A 375 25.02 14.06 -12.35
C GLN A 375 23.68 14.47 -12.94
N ILE A 376 22.82 15.07 -12.13
CA ILE A 376 21.52 15.56 -12.57
C ILE A 376 21.58 17.08 -12.59
N ARG A 377 21.41 17.67 -13.79
CA ARG A 377 21.24 19.11 -13.92
C ARG A 377 19.74 19.38 -14.01
N TRP A 378 19.25 20.21 -13.10
CA TRP A 378 17.85 20.59 -13.03
C TRP A 378 17.62 21.99 -13.62
N GLU A 379 16.52 22.14 -14.39
CA GLU A 379 16.01 23.41 -14.86
C GLU A 379 14.56 23.54 -14.44
N LEU A 380 14.20 24.67 -13.81
CA LEU A 380 12.85 24.94 -13.33
C LEU A 380 12.13 25.88 -14.30
N SER A 381 10.93 25.50 -14.72
CA SER A 381 10.04 26.34 -15.52
C SER A 381 8.66 26.49 -14.85
N VAL A 382 8.04 27.65 -15.09
CA VAL A 382 6.69 27.96 -14.58
C VAL A 382 5.72 27.74 -15.73
N PRO A 383 4.83 26.74 -15.66
CA PRO A 383 3.80 26.53 -16.68
C PRO A 383 2.66 27.56 -16.58
N GLU A 384 1.71 27.52 -17.51
CA GLU A 384 0.52 28.38 -17.50
C GLU A 384 -0.38 28.14 -16.26
N ASP A 385 -0.39 26.92 -15.74
CA ASP A 385 -1.13 26.56 -14.53
C ASP A 385 -0.33 26.99 -13.27
N PRO A 386 -0.81 27.98 -12.50
CA PRO A 386 -0.06 28.57 -11.39
C PRO A 386 0.16 27.61 -10.20
N ASP A 387 -0.59 26.52 -10.11
CA ASP A 387 -0.48 25.54 -9.02
C ASP A 387 0.71 24.58 -9.19
N TRP A 388 1.39 24.61 -10.34
CA TRP A 388 2.44 23.66 -10.70
C TRP A 388 3.75 24.34 -11.07
N LEU A 389 4.82 23.58 -10.93
CA LEU A 389 6.15 23.90 -11.42
C LEU A 389 6.69 22.70 -12.20
N ASP A 390 7.26 22.92 -13.37
CA ASP A 390 7.83 21.87 -14.19
C ASP A 390 9.36 21.86 -13.98
N LEU A 391 9.88 20.72 -13.50
CA LEU A 391 11.28 20.48 -13.26
C LEU A 391 11.82 19.61 -14.40
N HIS A 392 12.63 20.20 -15.25
CA HIS A 392 13.34 19.49 -16.30
C HIS A 392 14.69 18.98 -15.78
N GLY A 393 15.08 17.80 -16.19
CA GLY A 393 16.33 17.22 -15.72
C GLY A 393 17.11 16.58 -16.87
N THR A 394 18.39 16.95 -16.99
CA THR A 394 19.35 16.23 -17.82
C THR A 394 20.22 15.38 -16.90
N VAL A 395 20.21 14.08 -17.13
CA VAL A 395 21.02 13.12 -16.37
C VAL A 395 22.25 12.76 -17.19
N THR A 396 23.44 13.09 -16.69
CA THR A 396 24.70 12.75 -17.35
C THR A 396 25.50 11.77 -16.51
N VAL A 397 26.08 10.77 -17.16
CA VAL A 397 26.95 9.76 -16.54
C VAL A 397 28.22 9.65 -17.36
N GLY A 398 29.28 10.31 -16.89
CA GLY A 398 30.49 10.46 -17.67
C GLY A 398 30.26 11.37 -18.88
N ASP A 399 30.42 10.83 -20.08
CA ASP A 399 30.23 11.49 -21.39
C ASP A 399 28.86 11.20 -22.03
N ARG A 400 28.01 10.46 -21.35
CA ARG A 400 26.71 10.00 -21.85
C ARG A 400 25.53 10.66 -21.12
N SER A 401 24.42 10.81 -21.82
CA SER A 401 23.17 11.36 -21.25
C SER A 401 22.07 10.33 -21.25
N ILE A 402 21.30 10.31 -20.16
CA ILE A 402 20.13 9.45 -19.98
C ILE A 402 18.94 10.35 -19.78
N THR A 403 17.76 10.00 -20.30
CA THR A 403 16.55 10.78 -20.04
C THR A 403 16.14 10.67 -18.57
N LEU A 404 15.62 11.75 -18.01
CA LEU A 404 15.14 11.76 -16.64
C LEU A 404 14.03 10.72 -16.43
N ALA A 405 13.16 10.53 -17.42
CA ALA A 405 12.10 9.53 -17.38
C ALA A 405 12.63 8.11 -17.17
N THR A 406 13.66 7.72 -17.90
CA THR A 406 14.29 6.40 -17.76
C THR A 406 14.82 6.19 -16.33
N LEU A 407 15.48 7.20 -15.76
CA LEU A 407 15.96 7.16 -14.39
C LEU A 407 14.79 7.06 -13.39
N ILE A 408 13.73 7.86 -13.57
CA ILE A 408 12.54 7.84 -12.69
C ILE A 408 11.84 6.47 -12.73
N VAL A 409 11.66 5.89 -13.91
CA VAL A 409 11.06 4.56 -14.08
C VAL A 409 11.90 3.50 -13.36
N ALA A 410 13.21 3.51 -13.53
CA ALA A 410 14.12 2.59 -12.88
C ALA A 410 14.07 2.73 -11.33
N LEU A 411 14.07 3.97 -10.83
CA LEU A 411 13.97 4.24 -9.38
C LEU A 411 12.62 3.81 -8.79
N ARG A 412 11.51 4.05 -9.49
CA ARG A 412 10.16 3.64 -9.05
C ARG A 412 9.96 2.13 -9.09
N SER A 413 10.58 1.45 -10.06
CA SER A 413 10.56 -0.01 -10.17
C SER A 413 11.49 -0.69 -9.16
N ARG A 414 12.15 0.09 -8.29
CA ARG A 414 13.12 -0.39 -7.29
C ARG A 414 14.27 -1.18 -7.89
N GLN A 415 14.60 -0.90 -9.14
CA GLN A 415 15.80 -1.46 -9.77
C GLN A 415 17.03 -0.98 -9.00
N ARG A 416 17.98 -1.87 -8.82
CA ARG A 416 19.26 -1.52 -8.21
C ARG A 416 20.23 -0.93 -9.23
N PHE A 417 20.13 -1.40 -10.46
CA PHE A 417 20.98 -0.95 -11.56
C PHE A 417 20.11 -0.48 -12.72
N LEU A 418 20.56 0.57 -13.37
CA LEU A 418 20.03 1.03 -14.65
C LEU A 418 21.08 0.76 -15.74
N LEU A 419 20.66 0.07 -16.79
CA LEU A 419 21.50 -0.13 -17.96
C LEU A 419 21.46 1.11 -18.85
N ALA A 420 22.65 1.65 -19.16
CA ALA A 420 22.80 2.76 -20.08
C ALA A 420 23.94 2.39 -21.07
N ASP A 421 23.61 2.20 -22.35
CA ASP A 421 24.52 1.84 -23.43
C ASP A 421 25.50 0.70 -23.08
N GLY A 422 24.98 -0.37 -22.49
CA GLY A 422 25.76 -1.55 -22.09
C GLY A 422 26.49 -1.44 -20.76
N LEU A 423 26.42 -0.31 -20.06
CA LEU A 423 27.05 -0.12 -18.74
C LEU A 423 26.01 -0.02 -17.64
N HIS A 424 26.25 -0.64 -16.49
CA HIS A 424 25.37 -0.63 -15.35
C HIS A 424 25.64 0.56 -14.44
N LEU A 425 24.60 1.36 -14.19
CA LEU A 425 24.60 2.45 -13.23
C LEU A 425 24.04 1.96 -11.90
N ASP A 426 24.78 2.04 -10.80
CA ASP A 426 24.29 1.68 -9.46
C ASP A 426 23.31 2.75 -8.94
N LEU A 427 22.04 2.36 -8.77
CA LEU A 427 20.97 3.20 -8.24
C LEU A 427 20.81 3.04 -6.71
N ASP A 428 21.67 2.29 -6.04
CA ASP A 428 21.64 2.08 -4.59
C ASP A 428 22.67 2.98 -3.84
N THR A 429 23.08 4.07 -4.47
CA THR A 429 23.89 5.10 -3.81
C THR A 429 23.04 5.91 -2.81
N PRO A 430 23.63 6.53 -1.78
CA PRO A 430 22.88 7.37 -0.84
C PRO A 430 22.03 8.45 -1.53
N ARG A 431 22.58 9.05 -2.61
CA ARG A 431 21.91 10.08 -3.40
C ARG A 431 20.72 9.53 -4.18
N MET A 432 20.87 8.39 -4.85
CA MET A 432 19.78 7.75 -5.58
C MET A 432 18.70 7.22 -4.66
N ARG A 433 19.06 6.75 -3.46
CA ARG A 433 18.08 6.39 -2.42
C ARG A 433 17.31 7.60 -1.92
N ALA A 434 17.95 8.76 -1.75
CA ALA A 434 17.26 10.00 -1.38
C ALA A 434 16.30 10.45 -2.51
N LEU A 435 16.74 10.44 -3.77
CA LEU A 435 15.90 10.74 -4.92
C LEU A 435 14.73 9.76 -5.06
N ARG A 436 14.93 8.48 -4.82
CA ARG A 436 13.86 7.47 -4.82
C ARG A 436 12.81 7.77 -3.77
N ARG A 437 13.22 8.05 -2.52
CA ARG A 437 12.30 8.43 -1.43
C ARG A 437 11.48 9.67 -1.78
N LEU A 438 12.14 10.67 -2.35
CA LEU A 438 11.49 11.89 -2.83
C LEU A 438 10.42 11.57 -3.88
N LEU A 439 10.74 10.76 -4.90
CA LEU A 439 9.80 10.37 -5.95
C LEU A 439 8.66 9.46 -5.46
N GLU A 440 8.91 8.62 -4.46
CA GLU A 440 7.88 7.79 -3.81
C GLU A 440 6.89 8.65 -3.00
N ASN A 441 7.37 9.73 -2.41
CA ASN A 441 6.61 10.63 -1.54
C ASN A 441 5.95 11.78 -2.32
N ALA A 442 6.55 12.24 -3.42
CA ALA A 442 6.00 13.31 -4.23
C ALA A 442 4.74 12.86 -4.98
N ALA A 443 3.73 13.71 -5.02
CA ALA A 443 2.57 13.54 -5.90
C ALA A 443 2.94 13.89 -7.36
N ALA A 444 4.09 13.41 -7.81
CA ALA A 444 4.71 13.81 -9.06
C ALA A 444 4.08 13.12 -10.27
N HIS A 445 3.84 13.88 -11.31
CA HIS A 445 3.56 13.39 -12.65
C HIS A 445 4.87 13.51 -13.46
N ALA A 446 5.44 12.36 -13.84
CA ALA A 446 6.61 12.32 -14.72
C ALA A 446 6.12 12.13 -16.15
N ASP A 447 6.52 13.03 -17.02
CA ASP A 447 6.45 12.92 -18.48
C ASP A 447 7.87 12.62 -18.99
N GLU A 448 8.06 12.40 -20.31
CA GLU A 448 9.33 11.90 -20.87
C GLU A 448 10.58 12.71 -20.44
N ASP A 449 10.48 14.05 -20.28
CA ASP A 449 11.63 14.91 -19.92
C ASP A 449 11.38 15.86 -18.75
N ARG A 450 10.24 15.75 -18.06
CA ARG A 450 9.89 16.66 -16.97
C ARG A 450 9.21 15.97 -15.78
N LEU A 451 9.47 16.51 -14.63
CA LEU A 451 8.82 16.15 -13.38
C LEU A 451 7.91 17.32 -12.96
N ARG A 452 6.60 17.14 -13.05
CA ARG A 452 5.63 18.15 -12.66
C ARG A 452 5.34 18.05 -11.17
N LEU A 453 5.67 19.09 -10.43
CA LEU A 453 5.52 19.17 -8.99
C LEU A 453 4.59 20.29 -8.57
N SER A 454 3.81 20.06 -7.52
CA SER A 454 2.97 21.12 -6.95
C SER A 454 3.83 22.18 -6.25
N ARG A 455 3.54 23.47 -6.51
CA ARG A 455 4.18 24.57 -5.77
C ARG A 455 3.87 24.55 -4.26
N HIS A 456 2.81 23.89 -3.88
CA HIS A 456 2.36 23.77 -2.49
C HIS A 456 3.13 22.70 -1.68
N ASP A 457 3.89 21.82 -2.33
CA ASP A 457 4.64 20.76 -1.66
C ASP A 457 6.03 21.27 -1.20
N LEU A 458 6.02 22.20 -0.26
CA LEU A 458 7.23 22.84 0.27
C LEU A 458 8.21 21.82 0.82
N THR A 459 7.73 20.72 1.39
CA THR A 459 8.57 19.62 1.90
C THR A 459 9.37 18.96 0.80
N THR A 460 8.72 18.66 -0.34
CA THR A 460 9.41 18.09 -1.51
C THR A 460 10.41 19.08 -2.10
N TRP A 461 10.09 20.38 -2.14
CA TRP A 461 11.01 21.41 -2.62
C TRP A 461 12.23 21.56 -1.70
N ASP A 462 12.07 21.46 -0.38
CA ASP A 462 13.20 21.47 0.58
C ASP A 462 14.07 20.21 0.42
N GLU A 463 13.47 19.04 0.20
CA GLU A 463 14.19 17.79 -0.07
C GLU A 463 14.98 17.87 -1.41
N ILE A 464 14.40 18.46 -2.47
CA ILE A 464 15.09 18.70 -3.75
C ILE A 464 16.25 19.67 -3.55
N ALA A 465 16.04 20.76 -2.84
CA ALA A 465 17.07 21.77 -2.58
C ALA A 465 18.26 21.21 -1.75
N ALA A 466 18.01 20.21 -0.90
CA ALA A 466 19.04 19.54 -0.10
C ALA A 466 19.87 18.50 -0.90
N LEU A 467 19.43 18.10 -2.10
CA LEU A 467 20.19 17.18 -2.96
C LEU A 467 21.41 17.92 -3.55
N GLU A 468 22.62 17.55 -3.12
CA GLU A 468 23.86 18.09 -3.65
C GLU A 468 23.99 17.87 -5.16
N GLY A 469 24.48 18.88 -5.91
CA GLY A 469 24.74 18.80 -7.35
C GLY A 469 23.61 19.27 -8.25
N ILE A 470 22.67 20.05 -7.73
CA ILE A 470 21.73 20.82 -8.56
C ILE A 470 22.49 22.01 -9.13
N HIS A 471 23.04 21.83 -10.32
CA HIS A 471 23.62 22.90 -11.13
C HIS A 471 22.55 23.48 -12.06
N ALA A 472 21.50 24.05 -11.48
CA ALA A 472 20.65 25.00 -12.18
C ALA A 472 21.24 26.41 -11.96
N ASP A 473 20.74 27.40 -12.71
CA ASP A 473 20.96 28.80 -12.40
C ASP A 473 20.57 29.04 -10.90
N ALA A 474 21.56 28.92 -10.02
CA ALA A 474 21.36 28.83 -8.57
C ALA A 474 20.67 30.08 -8.01
N ASP A 475 20.79 31.23 -8.70
CA ASP A 475 20.13 32.48 -8.31
C ASP A 475 18.67 32.48 -8.73
N ARG A 476 18.34 31.97 -9.91
CA ARG A 476 16.97 31.81 -10.38
C ARG A 476 16.19 30.77 -9.55
N TRP A 477 16.85 29.66 -9.20
CA TRP A 477 16.31 28.65 -8.29
C TRP A 477 16.01 29.22 -6.91
N ARG A 478 16.97 29.92 -6.31
CA ARG A 478 16.79 30.59 -5.02
C ARG A 478 15.67 31.62 -5.07
N THR A 479 15.61 32.44 -6.11
CA THR A 479 14.56 33.45 -6.29
C THR A 479 13.17 32.82 -6.39
N LEU A 480 13.01 31.72 -7.16
CA LEU A 480 11.75 31.02 -7.28
C LEU A 480 11.35 30.31 -5.96
N LEU A 481 12.28 29.66 -5.29
CA LEU A 481 12.02 29.03 -3.97
C LEU A 481 11.67 30.09 -2.90
N HIS A 482 12.30 31.25 -2.91
CA HIS A 482 11.93 32.37 -2.03
C HIS A 482 10.53 32.87 -2.36
N GLY A 483 10.14 32.95 -3.65
CA GLY A 483 8.82 33.41 -4.07
C GLY A 483 7.67 32.47 -3.71
N ILE A 484 7.93 31.17 -3.53
CA ILE A 484 6.91 30.18 -3.10
C ILE A 484 6.90 29.92 -1.59
N ARG A 485 7.80 30.52 -0.82
CA ARG A 485 7.81 30.41 0.64
C ARG A 485 7.03 31.57 1.27
N PRO A 486 6.16 31.28 2.28
CA PRO A 486 5.53 32.35 3.04
C PRO A 486 6.55 33.28 3.67
N VAL A 487 6.33 34.57 3.51
CA VAL A 487 7.16 35.60 4.17
C VAL A 487 6.90 35.59 5.67
N ASP A 488 7.92 35.85 6.47
CA ASP A 488 7.72 36.03 7.91
C ASP A 488 7.08 37.41 8.18
N LEU A 489 5.82 37.37 8.61
CA LEU A 489 5.02 38.52 8.99
C LEU A 489 4.85 38.65 10.52
N SER A 490 5.71 38.04 11.32
CA SER A 490 5.59 38.06 12.79
C SER A 490 5.59 39.48 13.39
N ALA A 491 6.27 40.43 12.74
CA ALA A 491 6.35 41.85 13.16
C ALA A 491 5.26 42.72 12.49
N GLU A 492 4.42 42.17 11.57
CA GLU A 492 3.41 42.99 10.91
C GLU A 492 2.26 43.35 11.85
N GLU A 493 1.94 44.62 11.92
CA GLU A 493 0.82 45.12 12.69
C GLU A 493 -0.50 44.99 11.93
N LEU A 494 -1.62 45.00 12.66
CA LEU A 494 -2.95 45.00 12.09
C LEU A 494 -3.17 46.29 11.29
N ASP A 495 -3.78 46.18 10.13
CA ASP A 495 -4.17 47.33 9.32
C ASP A 495 -5.07 48.29 10.17
N PRO A 496 -4.73 49.59 10.29
CA PRO A 496 -5.53 50.54 11.05
C PRO A 496 -7.01 50.70 10.57
N ALA A 497 -7.29 50.30 9.35
CA ALA A 497 -8.67 50.29 8.83
C ALA A 497 -9.49 49.11 9.35
N VAL A 498 -8.92 48.17 10.09
CA VAL A 498 -9.63 47.09 10.77
C VAL A 498 -10.05 47.56 12.16
N HIS A 499 -11.34 47.82 12.33
CA HIS A 499 -11.93 48.31 13.55
C HIS A 499 -12.18 47.18 14.58
N ALA A 500 -11.12 46.52 14.99
CA ALA A 500 -11.21 45.45 15.97
C ALA A 500 -9.91 45.31 16.78
N THR A 501 -10.02 44.95 18.04
CA THR A 501 -8.90 44.46 18.86
C THR A 501 -8.80 42.95 18.73
N MET A 502 -7.83 42.48 17.97
CA MET A 502 -7.60 41.05 17.79
C MET A 502 -6.90 40.45 19.01
N ARG A 503 -7.31 39.26 19.43
CA ARG A 503 -6.60 38.43 20.38
C ARG A 503 -5.25 37.96 19.81
N PRO A 504 -4.23 37.61 20.60
CA PRO A 504 -2.94 37.23 20.09
C PRO A 504 -2.99 36.13 19.02
N TYR A 505 -3.78 35.08 19.25
CA TYR A 505 -3.94 33.99 18.28
C TYR A 505 -4.68 34.45 17.00
N GLN A 506 -5.62 35.39 17.08
CA GLN A 506 -6.27 35.94 15.89
C GLN A 506 -5.30 36.75 15.03
N LEU A 507 -4.41 37.49 15.67
CA LEU A 507 -3.36 38.22 14.98
C LEU A 507 -2.36 37.27 14.32
N GLU A 508 -2.02 36.16 14.99
CA GLU A 508 -1.21 35.09 14.41
C GLU A 508 -1.89 34.48 13.19
N GLY A 509 -3.19 34.18 13.26
CA GLY A 509 -3.96 33.65 12.12
C GLY A 509 -4.07 34.62 10.96
N TYR A 510 -4.28 35.92 11.22
CA TYR A 510 -4.23 36.97 10.21
C TYR A 510 -2.87 37.00 9.50
N ARG A 511 -1.77 36.98 10.25
CA ARG A 511 -0.40 36.96 9.73
C ARG A 511 -0.14 35.71 8.90
N TRP A 512 -0.56 34.55 9.39
CA TRP A 512 -0.43 33.29 8.65
C TRP A 512 -1.18 33.29 7.33
N LEU A 513 -2.44 33.75 7.32
CA LEU A 513 -3.25 33.90 6.10
C LEU A 513 -2.58 34.87 5.12
N SER A 514 -2.13 36.03 5.60
CA SER A 514 -1.51 37.07 4.78
C SER A 514 -0.19 36.59 4.16
N ALA A 515 0.66 35.93 4.92
CA ALA A 515 1.94 35.39 4.45
C ALA A 515 1.75 34.33 3.36
N ARG A 516 0.74 33.48 3.52
CA ARG A 516 0.43 32.46 2.51
C ARG A 516 -0.15 33.09 1.24
N TRP A 517 -1.02 34.07 1.39
CA TRP A 517 -1.61 34.78 0.25
C TRP A 517 -0.53 35.53 -0.54
N ASP A 518 0.38 36.24 0.13
CA ASP A 518 1.50 36.93 -0.51
C ASP A 518 2.41 35.98 -1.30
N ALA A 519 2.52 34.72 -0.86
CA ALA A 519 3.26 33.68 -1.55
C ALA A 519 2.44 32.96 -2.66
N GLY A 520 1.19 33.34 -2.90
CA GLY A 520 0.28 32.67 -3.82
C GLY A 520 -0.06 31.24 -3.39
N LEU A 521 -0.03 30.95 -2.10
CA LEU A 521 -0.32 29.66 -1.51
C LEU A 521 -1.69 29.65 -0.82
N GLY A 522 -2.48 28.64 -1.07
CA GLY A 522 -3.73 28.42 -0.34
C GLY A 522 -3.51 27.92 1.10
N GLY A 523 -4.58 27.87 1.89
CA GLY A 523 -4.53 27.40 3.28
C GLY A 523 -5.89 26.96 3.82
N ILE A 524 -5.85 26.08 4.85
CA ILE A 524 -7.03 25.64 5.59
C ILE A 524 -6.96 26.25 6.99
N LEU A 525 -7.83 27.21 7.27
CA LEU A 525 -8.03 27.77 8.61
C LEU A 525 -9.02 26.87 9.37
N ALA A 526 -8.48 25.98 10.20
CA ALA A 526 -9.22 24.93 10.88
C ALA A 526 -9.40 25.18 12.39
N ASP A 527 -9.36 26.43 12.83
CA ASP A 527 -9.63 26.84 14.21
C ASP A 527 -11.00 26.35 14.67
N ASP A 528 -11.14 26.02 15.92
CA ASP A 528 -12.45 25.67 16.52
C ASP A 528 -13.49 26.73 16.26
N MET A 529 -14.76 26.35 16.26
CA MET A 529 -15.86 27.29 16.06
C MET A 529 -15.91 28.32 17.18
N GLY A 530 -16.27 29.56 16.83
CA GLY A 530 -16.36 30.65 17.81
C GLY A 530 -15.04 31.39 18.06
N LEU A 531 -13.90 30.99 17.49
CA LEU A 531 -12.60 31.66 17.63
C LEU A 531 -12.40 32.87 16.69
N GLY A 532 -13.42 33.30 15.97
CA GLY A 532 -13.38 34.54 15.16
C GLY A 532 -12.65 34.40 13.82
N LYS A 533 -12.82 33.26 13.12
CA LYS A 533 -12.23 33.00 11.80
C LYS A 533 -12.59 34.07 10.76
N THR A 534 -13.84 34.53 10.76
CA THR A 534 -14.32 35.54 9.80
C THR A 534 -13.58 36.88 9.97
N LEU A 535 -13.31 37.30 11.21
CA LEU A 535 -12.54 38.52 11.49
C LEU A 535 -11.10 38.42 10.97
N GLN A 536 -10.43 37.29 11.19
CA GLN A 536 -9.08 37.04 10.68
C GLN A 536 -9.04 37.12 9.14
N LEU A 537 -10.06 36.57 8.47
CA LEU A 537 -10.20 36.61 7.02
C LEU A 537 -10.46 38.03 6.51
N LEU A 538 -11.43 38.76 7.10
CA LEU A 538 -11.75 40.13 6.70
C LEU A 538 -10.53 41.04 6.82
N ALA A 539 -9.72 40.86 7.89
CA ALA A 539 -8.46 41.59 8.05
C ALA A 539 -7.44 41.26 6.95
N ALA A 540 -7.30 39.97 6.61
CA ALA A 540 -6.39 39.52 5.54
C ALA A 540 -6.87 40.02 4.15
N ILE A 541 -8.16 39.95 3.88
CA ILE A 541 -8.77 40.49 2.66
C ILE A 541 -8.51 41.99 2.55
N ARG A 542 -8.73 42.73 3.63
CA ARG A 542 -8.51 44.21 3.67
C ARG A 542 -7.05 44.55 3.40
N ARG A 543 -6.11 43.84 4.01
CA ARG A 543 -4.69 44.01 3.75
C ARG A 543 -4.34 43.77 2.28
N HIS A 544 -4.82 42.68 1.72
CA HIS A 544 -4.51 42.28 0.34
C HIS A 544 -5.11 43.26 -0.66
N ARG A 545 -6.32 43.77 -0.40
CA ARG A 545 -7.03 44.74 -1.23
C ARG A 545 -6.26 46.04 -1.50
N ARG A 546 -5.32 46.39 -0.64
CA ARG A 546 -4.42 47.55 -0.86
C ARG A 546 -3.41 47.34 -2.00
N ARG A 547 -3.20 46.09 -2.40
CA ARG A 547 -2.17 45.68 -3.36
C ARG A 547 -2.77 45.13 -4.66
N ASP A 548 -4.00 44.69 -4.62
CA ASP A 548 -4.69 44.02 -5.71
C ASP A 548 -6.15 44.48 -5.81
N ASP A 549 -6.52 44.96 -6.98
CA ASP A 549 -7.87 45.45 -7.24
C ASP A 549 -8.87 44.38 -7.68
N ARG A 550 -8.42 43.11 -7.81
CA ARG A 550 -9.30 41.97 -8.12
C ARG A 550 -10.21 41.65 -6.93
N PRO A 551 -11.51 41.37 -7.15
CA PRO A 551 -12.41 41.01 -6.05
C PRO A 551 -12.10 39.65 -5.43
N VAL A 552 -12.63 39.42 -4.23
CA VAL A 552 -12.59 38.15 -3.50
C VAL A 552 -13.96 37.49 -3.59
N LEU A 553 -13.99 36.19 -3.93
CA LEU A 553 -15.22 35.39 -3.92
C LEU A 553 -15.31 34.61 -2.61
N VAL A 554 -16.36 34.87 -1.82
CA VAL A 554 -16.68 34.12 -0.61
C VAL A 554 -17.84 33.18 -0.88
N VAL A 555 -17.65 31.89 -0.71
CA VAL A 555 -18.67 30.84 -0.89
C VAL A 555 -19.04 30.27 0.47
N ALA A 556 -20.27 30.50 0.91
CA ALA A 556 -20.68 30.18 2.27
C ALA A 556 -22.09 29.53 2.31
N PRO A 557 -22.51 28.92 3.41
CA PRO A 557 -23.88 28.49 3.61
C PRO A 557 -24.85 29.67 3.53
N ARG A 558 -26.05 29.43 2.99
CA ARG A 558 -27.09 30.49 2.84
C ARG A 558 -27.41 31.21 4.18
N SER A 559 -27.31 30.49 5.30
CA SER A 559 -27.59 31.00 6.64
C SER A 559 -26.58 32.02 7.18
N VAL A 560 -25.39 32.13 6.61
CA VAL A 560 -24.33 33.04 7.09
C VAL A 560 -23.99 34.16 6.12
N LEU A 561 -24.66 34.24 4.97
CA LEU A 561 -24.43 35.30 3.97
C LEU A 561 -24.60 36.70 4.59
N GLY A 562 -25.69 36.92 5.34
CA GLY A 562 -25.94 38.17 6.05
C GLY A 562 -24.91 38.48 7.11
N THR A 563 -24.44 37.46 7.86
CA THR A 563 -23.41 37.60 8.88
C THR A 563 -22.07 38.10 8.30
N TRP A 564 -21.70 37.69 7.08
CA TRP A 564 -20.51 38.19 6.41
C TRP A 564 -20.60 39.69 6.13
N ALA A 565 -21.76 40.17 5.61
CA ALA A 565 -21.98 41.61 5.38
C ALA A 565 -22.00 42.41 6.69
N GLU A 566 -22.68 41.90 7.71
CA GLU A 566 -22.74 42.54 9.03
C GLU A 566 -21.37 42.69 9.66
N GLN A 567 -20.58 41.60 9.67
CA GLN A 567 -19.22 41.62 10.23
C GLN A 567 -18.28 42.49 9.41
N ALA A 568 -18.36 42.47 8.08
CA ALA A 568 -17.60 43.37 7.23
C ALA A 568 -17.93 44.85 7.52
N SER A 569 -19.19 45.22 7.58
CA SER A 569 -19.65 46.57 7.93
C SER A 569 -19.16 47.00 9.32
N ARG A 570 -19.08 46.06 10.27
CA ARG A 570 -18.63 46.35 11.63
C ARG A 570 -17.12 46.51 11.75
N PHE A 571 -16.34 45.61 11.09
CA PHE A 571 -14.91 45.52 11.32
C PHE A 571 -14.07 46.15 10.21
N VAL A 572 -14.56 46.20 9.00
CA VAL A 572 -13.87 46.74 7.80
C VAL A 572 -14.84 47.52 6.92
N PRO A 573 -15.41 48.63 7.42
CA PRO A 573 -16.51 49.34 6.78
C PRO A 573 -16.16 49.97 5.41
N ASP A 574 -14.89 50.04 5.08
CA ASP A 574 -14.41 50.53 3.78
C ASP A 574 -14.38 49.47 2.68
N LEU A 575 -14.62 48.16 2.99
CA LEU A 575 -14.79 47.13 1.99
C LEU A 575 -16.21 47.08 1.45
N ARG A 576 -16.34 47.17 0.13
CA ARG A 576 -17.64 47.02 -0.56
C ARG A 576 -17.99 45.54 -0.68
N VAL A 577 -18.98 45.10 0.07
CA VAL A 577 -19.41 43.69 0.12
C VAL A 577 -20.75 43.57 -0.61
N ASP A 578 -20.80 42.73 -1.65
CA ASP A 578 -22.02 42.36 -2.38
C ASP A 578 -22.47 40.94 -1.97
N VAL A 579 -23.74 40.82 -1.54
CA VAL A 579 -24.34 39.55 -1.15
C VAL A 579 -25.34 39.07 -2.19
N VAL A 580 -24.96 38.08 -2.95
CA VAL A 580 -25.78 37.52 -4.02
C VAL A 580 -26.81 36.54 -3.43
N THR A 581 -28.08 36.93 -3.46
CA THR A 581 -29.22 36.17 -2.90
C THR A 581 -30.03 35.42 -3.96
N GLY A 582 -29.91 35.77 -5.24
CA GLY A 582 -30.60 35.17 -6.38
C GLY A 582 -29.66 34.72 -7.50
N ARG A 583 -30.23 34.13 -8.54
CA ARG A 583 -29.47 33.83 -9.77
C ARG A 583 -29.05 35.15 -10.47
N LEU A 584 -27.88 35.11 -11.09
CA LEU A 584 -27.37 36.25 -11.84
C LEU A 584 -28.12 36.39 -13.16
N ASP A 585 -28.62 37.59 -13.45
CA ASP A 585 -29.25 37.95 -14.75
C ASP A 585 -28.18 38.24 -15.81
N ALA A 586 -27.05 38.83 -15.39
CA ALA A 586 -25.87 39.11 -16.21
C ALA A 586 -24.59 38.61 -15.55
N ASP A 587 -23.46 38.69 -16.27
CA ASP A 587 -22.16 38.37 -15.67
C ASP A 587 -21.83 39.39 -14.56
N PRO A 588 -21.27 38.95 -13.42
CA PRO A 588 -20.90 39.85 -12.34
C PRO A 588 -19.87 40.89 -12.81
N ASP A 589 -20.05 42.14 -12.42
CA ASP A 589 -19.05 43.18 -12.67
C ASP A 589 -17.95 43.11 -11.60
N PRO A 590 -16.68 42.75 -11.96
CA PRO A 590 -15.57 42.65 -11.02
C PRO A 590 -15.22 43.98 -10.34
N ALA A 591 -15.66 45.12 -10.89
CA ALA A 591 -15.44 46.45 -10.31
C ALA A 591 -16.54 46.89 -9.32
N ALA A 592 -17.65 46.17 -9.25
CA ALA A 592 -18.81 46.54 -8.43
C ALA A 592 -18.56 46.35 -6.92
N ALA A 593 -17.81 45.32 -6.56
CA ALA A 593 -17.55 44.95 -5.16
C ALA A 593 -16.11 44.53 -4.92
N ASP A 594 -15.64 44.71 -3.70
CA ASP A 594 -14.34 44.18 -3.24
C ASP A 594 -14.46 42.73 -2.77
N VAL A 595 -15.62 42.37 -2.23
CA VAL A 595 -15.96 41.02 -1.79
C VAL A 595 -17.35 40.65 -2.31
N VAL A 596 -17.44 39.55 -3.01
CA VAL A 596 -18.71 38.96 -3.48
C VAL A 596 -19.00 37.70 -2.64
N VAL A 597 -20.13 37.73 -1.91
CA VAL A 597 -20.56 36.62 -1.05
C VAL A 597 -21.69 35.84 -1.69
N VAL A 598 -21.53 34.55 -1.91
CA VAL A 598 -22.50 33.72 -2.62
C VAL A 598 -22.74 32.40 -1.89
N SER A 599 -23.97 31.86 -2.01
CA SER A 599 -24.24 30.54 -1.42
C SER A 599 -23.65 29.38 -2.25
N HIS A 600 -23.30 28.26 -1.59
CA HIS A 600 -22.89 27.02 -2.24
C HIS A 600 -23.81 26.57 -3.37
N GLN A 601 -25.12 26.79 -3.22
CA GLN A 601 -26.12 26.42 -4.20
C GLN A 601 -26.06 27.34 -5.43
N LEU A 602 -25.98 28.66 -5.23
CA LEU A 602 -25.96 29.64 -6.32
C LEU A 602 -24.65 29.52 -7.13
N LEU A 603 -23.49 29.37 -6.46
CA LEU A 603 -22.25 29.12 -7.18
C LEU A 603 -22.35 27.89 -8.10
N ARG A 604 -22.96 26.80 -7.61
CA ARG A 604 -23.16 25.58 -8.41
C ARG A 604 -24.04 25.83 -9.64
N LEU A 605 -25.10 26.63 -9.49
CA LEU A 605 -26.08 26.91 -10.56
C LEU A 605 -25.52 27.85 -11.63
N ASP A 606 -24.72 28.83 -11.24
CA ASP A 606 -24.20 29.88 -12.11
C ASP A 606 -22.65 29.82 -12.25
N SER A 607 -22.04 28.64 -12.04
CA SER A 607 -20.59 28.45 -12.01
C SER A 607 -19.84 29.06 -13.19
N ALA A 608 -20.41 28.97 -14.40
CA ALA A 608 -19.80 29.50 -15.61
C ALA A 608 -19.62 31.01 -15.57
N ARG A 609 -20.57 31.75 -14.98
CA ARG A 609 -20.51 33.21 -14.86
C ARG A 609 -19.47 33.66 -13.84
N TYR A 610 -19.38 32.99 -12.69
CA TYR A 610 -18.33 33.27 -11.70
C TYR A 610 -16.94 32.96 -12.25
N ARG A 611 -16.81 31.97 -13.14
CA ARG A 611 -15.54 31.59 -13.78
C ARG A 611 -15.05 32.62 -14.82
N SER A 612 -15.91 33.50 -15.30
CA SER A 612 -15.50 34.57 -16.23
C SER A 612 -14.61 35.64 -15.57
N ILE A 613 -14.68 35.75 -14.23
CA ILE A 613 -13.86 36.64 -13.40
C ILE A 613 -12.60 35.95 -12.92
N THR A 614 -11.49 36.67 -12.84
CA THR A 614 -10.27 36.24 -12.16
C THR A 614 -10.28 36.80 -10.74
N TRP A 615 -10.48 35.94 -9.77
CA TRP A 615 -10.59 36.31 -8.36
C TRP A 615 -9.20 36.44 -7.71
N ALA A 616 -9.02 37.43 -6.85
CA ALA A 616 -7.82 37.51 -6.00
C ALA A 616 -7.73 36.32 -5.02
N ALA A 617 -8.89 35.94 -4.46
CA ALA A 617 -8.99 34.70 -3.66
C ALA A 617 -10.40 34.09 -3.79
N LEU A 618 -10.44 32.76 -3.62
CA LEU A 618 -11.64 31.99 -3.36
C LEU A 618 -11.63 31.58 -1.87
N VAL A 619 -12.55 32.13 -1.07
CA VAL A 619 -12.75 31.78 0.32
C VAL A 619 -13.93 30.82 0.41
N LEU A 620 -13.70 29.63 0.94
CA LEU A 620 -14.73 28.62 1.14
C LEU A 620 -15.05 28.52 2.64
N ASP A 621 -16.16 29.10 3.06
CA ASP A 621 -16.65 29.03 4.44
C ASP A 621 -17.47 27.76 4.65
N GLU A 622 -17.37 27.16 5.84
CA GLU A 622 -17.89 25.83 6.16
C GLU A 622 -17.49 24.79 5.09
N ALA A 623 -16.17 24.70 4.87
CA ALA A 623 -15.58 24.00 3.75
C ALA A 623 -15.89 22.49 3.71
N GLN A 624 -16.38 21.91 4.82
CA GLN A 624 -16.89 20.52 4.84
C GLN A 624 -18.05 20.29 3.84
N ALA A 625 -18.73 21.34 3.36
CA ALA A 625 -19.71 21.20 2.30
C ALA A 625 -19.10 20.66 0.97
N ALA A 626 -17.81 20.87 0.74
CA ALA A 626 -17.08 20.46 -0.46
C ALA A 626 -16.26 19.16 -0.28
N LYS A 627 -16.41 18.42 0.81
CA LYS A 627 -15.65 17.21 1.16
C LYS A 627 -15.83 16.02 0.19
N ASN A 628 -16.88 16.01 -0.62
CA ASN A 628 -17.08 14.98 -1.63
C ASN A 628 -16.49 15.43 -2.98
N PRO A 629 -15.36 14.83 -3.42
CA PRO A 629 -14.70 15.21 -4.68
C PRO A 629 -15.58 14.99 -5.93
N ALA A 630 -16.55 14.08 -5.87
CA ALA A 630 -17.47 13.79 -6.96
C ALA A 630 -18.66 14.78 -7.01
N SER A 631 -18.83 15.63 -6.01
CA SER A 631 -19.95 16.57 -5.94
C SER A 631 -19.86 17.67 -7.02
N GLN A 632 -21.03 18.16 -7.45
CA GLN A 632 -21.10 19.30 -8.37
C GLN A 632 -20.48 20.58 -7.75
N LEU A 633 -20.62 20.76 -6.42
CA LEU A 633 -20.01 21.89 -5.73
C LEU A 633 -18.50 21.86 -5.80
N HIS A 634 -17.89 20.70 -5.46
CA HIS A 634 -16.44 20.55 -5.50
C HIS A 634 -15.89 20.84 -6.92
N ARG A 635 -16.58 20.36 -7.95
CA ARG A 635 -16.21 20.63 -9.35
C ARG A 635 -16.34 22.12 -9.66
N ALA A 636 -17.47 22.75 -9.31
CA ALA A 636 -17.70 24.19 -9.54
C ALA A 636 -16.64 25.07 -8.88
N LEU A 637 -16.23 24.74 -7.62
CA LEU A 637 -15.18 25.46 -6.91
C LEU A 637 -13.81 25.31 -7.59
N ARG A 638 -13.49 24.11 -8.05
CA ARG A 638 -12.23 23.83 -8.73
C ARG A 638 -12.07 24.53 -10.07
N GLU A 639 -13.16 24.80 -10.77
CA GLU A 639 -13.19 25.46 -12.08
C GLU A 639 -13.04 26.98 -11.99
N GLN A 640 -13.16 27.61 -10.79
CA GLN A 640 -13.03 29.07 -10.65
C GLN A 640 -11.58 29.53 -10.92
N ARG A 641 -11.45 30.66 -11.64
CA ARG A 641 -10.16 31.32 -11.89
C ARG A 641 -9.79 32.15 -10.66
N ARG A 642 -8.81 31.76 -9.91
CA ARG A 642 -8.35 32.41 -8.67
C ARG A 642 -6.83 32.29 -8.50
N GLU A 643 -6.29 33.24 -7.75
CA GLU A 643 -4.88 33.17 -7.36
C GLU A 643 -4.68 32.16 -6.19
N VAL A 644 -5.46 32.29 -5.12
CA VAL A 644 -5.39 31.40 -3.96
C VAL A 644 -6.77 30.87 -3.59
N THR A 645 -6.80 29.73 -2.91
CA THR A 645 -8.01 29.20 -2.25
C THR A 645 -7.78 29.11 -0.75
N ILE A 646 -8.67 29.66 0.04
CA ILE A 646 -8.65 29.59 1.51
C ILE A 646 -9.91 28.83 1.95
N ALA A 647 -9.73 27.68 2.57
CA ALA A 647 -10.81 26.90 3.17
C ALA A 647 -10.92 27.20 4.66
N VAL A 648 -12.14 27.40 5.13
CA VAL A 648 -12.46 27.70 6.53
C VAL A 648 -13.39 26.62 7.05
N THR A 649 -13.02 25.95 8.10
CA THR A 649 -13.82 24.89 8.72
C THR A 649 -13.42 24.68 10.16
N GLY A 650 -14.34 24.31 11.06
CA GLY A 650 -14.00 23.80 12.39
C GLY A 650 -13.61 22.32 12.37
N THR A 651 -13.92 21.62 11.28
CA THR A 651 -13.79 20.15 11.17
C THR A 651 -13.19 19.76 9.82
N PRO A 652 -11.86 19.83 9.66
CA PRO A 652 -11.20 19.48 8.40
C PRO A 652 -11.29 17.98 8.05
N VAL A 653 -11.50 17.13 9.05
CA VAL A 653 -11.76 15.69 8.93
C VAL A 653 -13.02 15.37 9.72
N GLU A 654 -14.04 14.84 9.07
CA GLU A 654 -15.28 14.45 9.76
C GLU A 654 -15.50 12.93 9.77
N ASN A 655 -15.35 12.28 8.63
CA ASN A 655 -15.68 10.87 8.48
C ASN A 655 -14.50 10.03 8.01
N SER A 656 -13.58 10.61 7.26
CA SER A 656 -12.44 9.88 6.70
C SER A 656 -11.35 10.83 6.24
N LEU A 657 -10.14 10.29 5.99
CA LEU A 657 -9.05 11.03 5.38
C LEU A 657 -9.36 11.55 3.96
N GLN A 658 -10.42 11.03 3.31
CA GLN A 658 -10.89 11.55 2.03
C GLN A 658 -11.42 12.98 2.15
N ASP A 659 -12.00 13.35 3.30
CA ASP A 659 -12.47 14.71 3.56
C ASP A 659 -11.29 15.70 3.50
N LEU A 660 -10.19 15.36 4.18
CA LEU A 660 -8.95 16.12 4.16
C LEU A 660 -8.35 16.19 2.74
N TRP A 661 -8.35 15.07 2.03
CA TRP A 661 -7.87 15.01 0.64
C TRP A 661 -8.67 15.98 -0.25
N ALA A 662 -9.99 16.00 -0.11
CA ALA A 662 -10.86 16.86 -0.91
C ALA A 662 -10.58 18.34 -0.66
N LEU A 663 -10.38 18.74 0.60
CA LEU A 663 -10.02 20.13 0.93
C LEU A 663 -8.61 20.47 0.43
N ALA A 664 -7.63 19.59 0.64
CA ALA A 664 -6.28 19.78 0.13
C ALA A 664 -6.24 19.91 -1.40
N ALA A 665 -7.09 19.16 -2.13
CA ALA A 665 -7.19 19.25 -3.59
C ALA A 665 -7.74 20.58 -4.10
N LEU A 666 -8.51 21.32 -3.30
CA LEU A 666 -9.00 22.67 -3.61
C LEU A 666 -7.99 23.74 -3.24
N VAL A 667 -7.34 23.60 -2.08
CA VAL A 667 -6.49 24.63 -1.46
C VAL A 667 -5.04 24.54 -1.94
N ALA A 668 -4.56 23.35 -2.16
CA ALA A 668 -3.18 23.03 -2.53
C ALA A 668 -3.16 21.90 -3.58
N PRO A 669 -3.56 22.17 -4.82
CA PRO A 669 -3.61 21.17 -5.89
C PRO A 669 -2.26 20.47 -6.06
N GLY A 670 -2.29 19.12 -6.16
CA GLY A 670 -1.09 18.30 -6.35
C GLY A 670 -0.24 18.06 -5.10
N LEU A 671 -0.55 18.65 -3.95
CA LEU A 671 0.12 18.33 -2.67
C LEU A 671 -0.05 16.87 -2.29
N LEU A 672 -1.24 16.33 -2.46
CA LEU A 672 -1.55 14.91 -2.24
C LEU A 672 -1.74 14.20 -3.60
N PRO A 673 -1.38 12.90 -3.68
CA PRO A 673 -1.51 12.16 -4.93
C PRO A 673 -2.98 12.00 -5.36
N PRO A 674 -3.26 11.63 -6.63
CA PRO A 674 -4.63 11.41 -7.10
C PRO A 674 -5.43 10.49 -6.17
N LEU A 675 -6.74 10.72 -6.03
CA LEU A 675 -7.61 10.09 -5.02
C LEU A 675 -7.50 8.55 -4.98
N ALA A 676 -7.43 7.89 -6.14
CA ALA A 676 -7.29 6.43 -6.19
C ALA A 676 -5.97 5.95 -5.56
N GLN A 677 -4.87 6.66 -5.83
CA GLN A 677 -3.56 6.37 -5.25
C GLN A 677 -3.51 6.73 -3.77
N PHE A 678 -4.07 7.88 -3.38
CA PHE A 678 -4.18 8.31 -1.99
C PHE A 678 -4.98 7.28 -1.16
N THR A 679 -6.12 6.82 -1.70
CA THR A 679 -6.95 5.80 -1.04
C THR A 679 -6.19 4.49 -0.81
N ARG A 680 -5.45 4.02 -1.81
CA ARG A 680 -4.71 2.75 -1.74
C ARG A 680 -3.47 2.85 -0.84
N LYS A 681 -2.65 3.91 -1.01
CA LYS A 681 -1.33 4.03 -0.38
C LYS A 681 -1.36 4.72 0.99
N TRP A 682 -2.36 5.59 1.26
CA TRP A 682 -2.42 6.41 2.48
C TRP A 682 -3.66 6.12 3.32
N ARG A 683 -4.86 6.38 2.74
CA ARG A 683 -6.11 6.31 3.48
C ARG A 683 -6.34 4.94 4.12
N ARG A 684 -6.40 3.86 3.32
CA ARG A 684 -6.70 2.52 3.83
C ARG A 684 -5.69 2.00 4.86
N PRO A 685 -4.35 2.14 4.67
CA PRO A 685 -3.38 1.71 5.67
C PRO A 685 -3.49 2.50 6.97
N ILE A 686 -3.66 3.83 6.90
CA ILE A 686 -3.78 4.68 8.10
C ILE A 686 -5.10 4.39 8.84
N GLU A 687 -6.23 4.39 8.15
CA GLU A 687 -7.55 4.15 8.75
C GLU A 687 -7.71 2.74 9.34
N ARG A 688 -6.89 1.77 8.99
CA ARG A 688 -6.85 0.42 9.58
C ARG A 688 -5.91 0.30 10.78
N GLY A 689 -5.32 1.39 11.22
CA GLY A 689 -4.38 1.42 12.34
C GLY A 689 -3.03 0.75 12.07
N ALA A 690 -2.72 0.42 10.80
CA ALA A 690 -1.59 -0.42 10.45
C ALA A 690 -0.27 0.35 10.21
N ASP A 691 -0.27 1.71 10.17
CA ASP A 691 0.89 2.43 9.67
C ASP A 691 1.04 3.85 10.28
N GLY A 692 1.59 3.89 11.47
CA GLY A 692 1.90 5.14 12.18
C GLY A 692 2.94 6.02 11.48
N GLU A 693 3.88 5.43 10.74
CA GLU A 693 4.91 6.16 9.99
C GLU A 693 4.29 6.95 8.84
N ARG A 694 3.35 6.35 8.09
CA ARG A 694 2.59 7.07 7.05
C ARG A 694 1.73 8.17 7.60
N LEU A 695 1.15 7.99 8.77
CA LEU A 695 0.39 9.03 9.45
C LEU A 695 1.28 10.23 9.79
N ALA A 696 2.47 9.98 10.35
CA ALA A 696 3.44 11.03 10.66
C ALA A 696 3.90 11.77 9.39
N LEU A 697 4.13 11.04 8.29
CA LEU A 697 4.48 11.64 7.01
C LEU A 697 3.34 12.48 6.42
N LEU A 698 2.09 12.01 6.51
CA LEU A 698 0.91 12.78 6.08
C LEU A 698 0.79 14.08 6.88
N ARG A 699 0.91 14.01 8.22
CA ARG A 699 0.89 15.20 9.10
C ARG A 699 1.95 16.21 8.67
N ARG A 700 3.18 15.77 8.48
CA ARG A 700 4.29 16.67 8.06
C ARG A 700 3.97 17.34 6.72
N ARG A 701 3.32 16.63 5.80
CA ARG A 701 2.98 17.14 4.47
C ARG A 701 1.85 18.17 4.50
N ILE A 702 0.85 17.97 5.36
CA ILE A 702 -0.30 18.89 5.46
C ILE A 702 -0.05 20.05 6.43
N ALA A 703 0.90 19.94 7.36
CA ALA A 703 1.19 20.98 8.35
C ALA A 703 1.39 22.37 7.73
N PRO A 704 2.09 22.54 6.60
CA PRO A 704 2.25 23.86 6.00
C PRO A 704 0.94 24.50 5.53
N ILE A 705 -0.08 23.73 5.16
CA ILE A 705 -1.35 24.25 4.62
C ILE A 705 -2.47 24.29 5.65
N LEU A 706 -2.25 23.82 6.87
CA LEU A 706 -3.28 23.69 7.91
C LEU A 706 -2.91 24.49 9.15
N LEU A 707 -3.75 25.45 9.52
CA LEU A 707 -3.68 26.11 10.82
C LEU A 707 -4.89 25.69 11.66
N ARG A 708 -4.64 25.01 12.79
CA ARG A 708 -5.67 24.56 13.71
C ARG A 708 -5.31 24.91 15.15
N ARG A 709 -6.24 25.60 15.82
CA ARG A 709 -6.15 25.91 17.25
C ARG A 709 -7.46 25.54 17.93
N THR A 710 -7.36 24.93 19.09
CA THR A 710 -8.53 24.57 19.91
C THR A 710 -8.81 25.66 20.94
N LYS A 711 -10.06 25.74 21.40
CA LYS A 711 -10.47 26.70 22.45
C LYS A 711 -9.63 26.53 23.72
N ASP A 712 -9.37 25.29 24.12
CA ASP A 712 -8.60 24.97 25.33
C ASP A 712 -7.17 25.53 25.30
N LEU A 713 -6.58 25.65 24.10
CA LEU A 713 -5.23 26.20 23.93
C LEU A 713 -5.20 27.72 23.93
N VAL A 714 -6.17 28.38 23.30
CA VAL A 714 -6.05 29.81 22.97
C VAL A 714 -7.06 30.71 23.65
N ALA A 715 -8.15 30.18 24.18
CA ALA A 715 -9.25 30.95 24.80
C ALA A 715 -9.49 30.52 26.25
N ARG A 716 -8.44 30.58 27.05
CA ARG A 716 -8.45 30.19 28.49
C ARG A 716 -9.36 31.04 29.38
N ASP A 717 -9.81 32.16 28.88
CA ASP A 717 -10.80 33.06 29.49
C ASP A 717 -12.26 32.66 29.25
N LEU A 718 -12.51 31.68 28.39
CA LEU A 718 -13.88 31.13 28.25
C LEU A 718 -14.26 30.33 29.48
N PRO A 719 -15.53 30.46 29.95
CA PRO A 719 -16.04 29.63 31.03
C PRO A 719 -15.96 28.13 30.67
N PRO A 720 -15.81 27.24 31.67
CA PRO A 720 -15.67 25.80 31.41
C PRO A 720 -16.93 25.22 30.75
N LYS A 721 -16.71 24.26 29.87
CA LYS A 721 -17.75 23.40 29.29
C LYS A 721 -17.81 22.09 30.08
N LEU A 722 -18.97 21.78 30.66
CA LEU A 722 -19.22 20.56 31.41
C LEU A 722 -20.09 19.63 30.56
N GLU A 723 -19.60 18.42 30.28
CA GLU A 723 -20.35 17.44 29.48
C GLU A 723 -20.71 16.21 30.34
N THR A 724 -22.01 15.84 30.33
CA THR A 724 -22.52 14.68 31.06
C THR A 724 -23.39 13.84 30.14
N THR A 725 -23.09 12.52 30.08
CA THR A 725 -23.95 11.56 29.38
C THR A 725 -24.92 10.93 30.39
N LEU A 726 -26.21 11.10 30.15
CA LEU A 726 -27.30 10.55 30.98
C LEU A 726 -27.84 9.29 30.32
N HIS A 727 -27.58 8.13 30.91
CA HIS A 727 -28.15 6.86 30.47
C HIS A 727 -29.55 6.68 31.08
N VAL A 728 -30.56 6.82 30.23
CA VAL A 728 -31.97 6.76 30.67
C VAL A 728 -32.54 5.37 30.34
N PRO A 729 -32.92 4.57 31.35
CA PRO A 729 -33.51 3.26 31.12
C PRO A 729 -34.92 3.42 30.47
N LEU A 730 -35.17 2.58 29.47
CA LEU A 730 -36.50 2.56 28.82
C LEU A 730 -37.54 1.95 29.75
N ALA A 731 -38.79 2.47 29.72
CA ALA A 731 -39.91 1.84 30.42
C ALA A 731 -40.14 0.39 29.90
N PRO A 732 -40.62 -0.56 30.74
CA PRO A 732 -40.76 -1.98 30.37
C PRO A 732 -41.53 -2.24 29.07
N ALA A 733 -42.63 -1.53 28.84
CA ALA A 733 -43.41 -1.63 27.60
C ALA A 733 -42.62 -1.09 26.37
N HIS A 734 -41.81 -0.05 26.57
CA HIS A 734 -40.98 0.55 25.51
C HIS A 734 -39.81 -0.38 25.13
N ILE A 735 -39.11 -0.94 26.12
CA ILE A 735 -38.00 -1.87 25.85
C ILE A 735 -38.50 -3.14 25.14
N THR A 736 -39.65 -3.68 25.51
CA THR A 736 -40.26 -4.83 24.84
C THR A 736 -40.53 -4.54 23.36
N ARG A 737 -41.07 -3.37 23.05
CA ARG A 737 -41.34 -2.92 21.68
C ARG A 737 -40.06 -2.73 20.92
N TYR A 738 -39.05 -2.13 21.56
CA TYR A 738 -37.72 -1.91 20.97
C TYR A 738 -37.00 -3.23 20.65
N THR A 739 -36.94 -4.16 21.61
CA THR A 739 -36.26 -5.46 21.44
C THR A 739 -36.92 -6.30 20.34
N ARG A 740 -38.24 -6.27 20.20
CA ARG A 740 -38.95 -6.92 19.10
C ARG A 740 -38.54 -6.33 17.74
N ALA A 741 -38.48 -5.01 17.64
CA ALA A 741 -38.07 -4.33 16.44
C ALA A 741 -36.59 -4.60 16.13
N LEU A 742 -35.70 -4.58 17.13
CA LEU A 742 -34.29 -4.92 17.00
C LEU A 742 -34.08 -6.31 16.41
N ASN A 743 -34.80 -7.32 16.92
CA ASN A 743 -34.72 -8.68 16.43
C ASN A 743 -35.19 -8.80 14.97
N THR A 744 -36.26 -8.09 14.60
CA THR A 744 -36.79 -8.06 13.24
C THR A 744 -35.80 -7.39 12.27
N GLU A 745 -35.30 -6.21 12.62
CA GLU A 745 -34.36 -5.48 11.77
C GLU A 745 -32.99 -6.18 11.69
N ARG A 746 -32.56 -6.83 12.79
CA ARG A 746 -31.34 -7.64 12.80
C ARG A 746 -31.41 -8.79 11.79
N GLN A 747 -32.49 -9.57 11.79
CA GLN A 747 -32.66 -10.67 10.83
C GLN A 747 -32.64 -10.14 9.39
N ARG A 748 -33.30 -9.01 9.15
CA ARG A 748 -33.33 -8.35 7.83
C ARG A 748 -31.93 -7.89 7.40
N VAL A 749 -31.20 -7.19 8.25
CA VAL A 749 -29.88 -6.62 7.93
C VAL A 749 -28.82 -7.71 7.78
N LEU A 750 -28.86 -8.78 8.60
CA LEU A 750 -27.91 -9.89 8.45
C LEU A 750 -27.97 -10.52 7.06
N GLY A 751 -29.16 -10.61 6.44
CA GLY A 751 -29.30 -11.07 5.05
C GLY A 751 -28.81 -10.09 3.98
N LEU A 752 -28.54 -8.82 4.34
CA LEU A 752 -28.07 -7.77 3.45
C LEU A 752 -26.55 -7.52 3.54
N LEU A 753 -25.88 -8.13 4.53
CA LEU A 753 -24.45 -7.89 4.81
C LEU A 753 -23.49 -8.66 3.87
N ASP A 754 -24.01 -9.47 2.96
CA ASP A 754 -23.18 -10.11 1.93
C ASP A 754 -22.67 -9.09 0.89
N ASP A 755 -23.43 -8.01 0.65
CA ASP A 755 -23.00 -6.83 -0.12
C ASP A 755 -23.47 -5.54 0.55
N PRO A 756 -22.71 -5.01 1.54
CA PRO A 756 -23.13 -3.84 2.32
C PRO A 756 -23.19 -2.55 1.50
N GLU A 757 -22.42 -2.46 0.41
CA GLU A 757 -22.41 -1.26 -0.45
C GLU A 757 -23.67 -1.19 -1.31
N ALA A 758 -24.07 -2.30 -1.94
CA ALA A 758 -25.30 -2.37 -2.71
C ALA A 758 -26.55 -2.17 -1.85
N ASN A 759 -26.53 -2.70 -0.62
CA ASN A 759 -27.67 -2.66 0.33
C ASN A 759 -27.64 -1.50 1.33
N ARG A 760 -26.75 -0.53 1.13
CA ARG A 760 -26.48 0.57 2.09
C ARG A 760 -27.72 1.36 2.48
N VAL A 761 -28.63 1.63 1.54
CA VAL A 761 -29.85 2.40 1.79
C VAL A 761 -30.80 1.65 2.72
N GLU A 762 -30.95 0.34 2.54
CA GLU A 762 -31.81 -0.49 3.37
C GLU A 762 -31.25 -0.68 4.79
N ILE A 763 -29.94 -0.85 4.91
CA ILE A 763 -29.25 -0.94 6.19
C ILE A 763 -29.42 0.36 6.98
N LEU A 764 -29.17 1.53 6.35
CA LEU A 764 -29.37 2.83 6.99
C LEU A 764 -30.81 3.10 7.38
N ALA A 765 -31.79 2.64 6.58
CA ALA A 765 -33.20 2.75 6.92
C ALA A 765 -33.57 1.89 8.15
N ALA A 766 -33.04 0.69 8.27
CA ALA A 766 -33.21 -0.19 9.44
C ALA A 766 -32.65 0.47 10.72
N LEU A 767 -31.41 0.95 10.65
CA LEU A 767 -30.77 1.65 11.76
C LEU A 767 -31.53 2.93 12.16
N THR A 768 -32.08 3.66 11.18
CA THR A 768 -32.88 4.87 11.43
C THR A 768 -34.18 4.53 12.15
N ARG A 769 -34.85 3.42 11.76
CA ARG A 769 -36.08 2.95 12.47
C ARG A 769 -35.81 2.59 13.92
N LEU A 770 -34.69 1.90 14.19
CA LEU A 770 -34.31 1.56 15.58
C LEU A 770 -34.01 2.81 16.42
N ARG A 771 -33.36 3.81 15.84
CA ARG A 771 -33.08 5.08 16.51
C ARG A 771 -34.35 5.88 16.79
N LEU A 772 -35.28 5.93 15.83
CA LEU A 772 -36.60 6.55 16.04
C LEU A 772 -37.34 5.91 17.20
N LEU A 773 -37.28 4.57 17.32
CA LEU A 773 -37.88 3.86 18.44
C LEU A 773 -37.17 4.12 19.77
N ALA A 774 -35.84 4.19 19.77
CA ALA A 774 -35.06 4.46 20.99
C ALA A 774 -35.35 5.88 21.55
N THR A 775 -35.57 6.87 20.65
CA THR A 775 -35.82 8.28 21.00
C THR A 775 -37.30 8.61 21.10
N ASP A 776 -38.23 7.67 20.85
CA ASP A 776 -39.68 7.91 20.82
C ASP A 776 -40.13 8.78 22.03
N PRO A 777 -40.67 9.98 21.78
CA PRO A 777 -41.03 10.91 22.86
C PRO A 777 -42.22 10.45 23.67
N GLY A 778 -42.96 9.43 23.20
CA GLY A 778 -44.27 9.05 23.79
C GLY A 778 -45.38 9.97 23.34
N THR A 779 -46.31 10.24 24.22
CA THR A 779 -47.45 11.14 24.00
C THR A 779 -47.55 12.19 25.10
N VAL A 780 -48.37 13.22 24.91
CA VAL A 780 -48.62 14.25 25.93
C VAL A 780 -49.11 13.65 27.23
N ARG A 781 -49.96 12.59 27.16
CA ARG A 781 -50.49 11.89 28.35
C ARG A 781 -49.56 10.87 28.97
N SER A 782 -48.62 10.37 28.18
CA SER A 782 -47.64 9.37 28.60
C SER A 782 -46.29 9.64 27.93
N PRO A 783 -45.54 10.65 28.41
CA PRO A 783 -44.20 10.93 27.92
C PRO A 783 -43.25 9.75 28.15
N SER A 784 -42.28 9.55 27.27
CA SER A 784 -41.23 8.53 27.45
C SER A 784 -40.35 8.85 28.66
N ALA A 785 -39.59 7.87 29.15
CA ALA A 785 -38.68 8.09 30.28
C ALA A 785 -37.65 9.21 29.96
N LYS A 786 -37.12 9.22 28.76
CA LYS A 786 -36.15 10.22 28.29
C LYS A 786 -36.74 11.62 28.26
N VAL A 787 -37.99 11.76 27.79
CA VAL A 787 -38.68 13.05 27.77
C VAL A 787 -39.04 13.51 29.17
N ARG A 788 -39.45 12.64 30.07
CA ARG A 788 -39.68 13.00 31.48
C ARG A 788 -38.44 13.55 32.14
N GLU A 789 -37.31 12.87 31.99
CA GLU A 789 -36.00 13.33 32.50
C GLU A 789 -35.64 14.73 31.97
N LEU A 790 -35.86 14.96 30.68
CA LEU A 790 -35.64 16.28 30.06
C LEU A 790 -36.59 17.34 30.63
N VAL A 791 -37.91 17.05 30.72
CA VAL A 791 -38.93 18.01 31.18
C VAL A 791 -38.66 18.41 32.60
N ASP A 792 -38.42 17.43 33.50
CA ASP A 792 -38.14 17.69 34.92
C ASP A 792 -36.92 18.62 35.08
N ARG A 793 -35.84 18.39 34.31
CA ARG A 793 -34.67 19.30 34.30
C ARG A 793 -34.95 20.68 33.72
N LEU A 794 -35.77 20.76 32.65
CA LEU A 794 -36.13 22.04 32.07
C LEU A 794 -37.03 22.86 33.01
N GLU A 795 -37.90 22.21 33.81
CA GLU A 795 -38.69 22.87 34.84
C GLU A 795 -37.79 23.47 35.93
N ASP A 796 -36.82 22.70 36.43
CA ASP A 796 -35.85 23.18 37.40
C ASP A 796 -35.00 24.35 36.87
N LEU A 797 -34.47 24.23 35.65
CA LEU A 797 -33.66 25.27 35.01
C LEU A 797 -34.47 26.54 34.75
N ALA A 798 -35.71 26.42 34.27
CA ALA A 798 -36.60 27.57 34.06
C ALA A 798 -36.92 28.27 35.39
N GLY A 799 -37.13 27.50 36.46
CA GLY A 799 -37.32 28.06 37.81
C GLY A 799 -36.09 28.79 38.35
N ALA A 800 -34.90 28.37 37.97
CA ALA A 800 -33.62 29.00 38.31
C ALA A 800 -33.25 30.17 37.39
N GLY A 801 -34.02 30.46 36.35
CA GLY A 801 -33.73 31.54 35.37
C GLY A 801 -32.72 31.18 34.31
N HIS A 802 -32.33 29.91 34.17
CA HIS A 802 -31.45 29.40 33.13
C HIS A 802 -32.19 29.20 31.81
N ARG A 803 -31.43 29.18 30.70
CA ARG A 803 -31.97 28.99 29.36
C ARG A 803 -31.28 27.82 28.69
N ALA A 804 -32.06 26.98 27.96
CA ALA A 804 -31.59 25.76 27.38
C ALA A 804 -31.83 25.67 25.89
N LEU A 805 -30.84 25.11 25.15
CA LEU A 805 -31.02 24.63 23.79
C LEU A 805 -31.27 23.13 23.81
N VAL A 806 -32.25 22.67 23.05
CA VAL A 806 -32.63 21.25 22.95
C VAL A 806 -32.54 20.84 21.48
N PHE A 807 -31.60 19.97 21.20
CA PHE A 807 -31.32 19.49 19.84
C PHE A 807 -31.82 18.07 19.60
N SER A 808 -32.42 17.85 18.44
CA SER A 808 -32.72 16.51 17.91
C SER A 808 -32.63 16.50 16.39
N GLN A 809 -32.29 15.33 15.81
CA GLN A 809 -32.36 15.14 14.36
C GLN A 809 -33.80 14.92 13.87
N PHE A 810 -34.71 14.45 14.75
CA PHE A 810 -36.08 14.09 14.42
C PHE A 810 -37.03 15.24 14.68
N THR A 811 -37.39 16.00 13.63
CA THR A 811 -38.28 17.15 13.74
C THR A 811 -39.69 16.75 14.25
N SER A 812 -40.18 15.55 13.90
CA SER A 812 -41.44 15.01 14.44
C SER A 812 -41.39 14.84 15.97
N HIS A 813 -40.26 14.38 16.52
CA HIS A 813 -40.08 14.24 17.96
C HIS A 813 -40.02 15.60 18.66
N LEU A 814 -39.33 16.59 18.06
CA LEU A 814 -39.33 17.97 18.56
C LEU A 814 -40.70 18.60 18.56
N SER A 815 -41.55 18.33 17.57
CA SER A 815 -42.93 18.82 17.53
C SER A 815 -43.76 18.20 18.66
N THR A 816 -43.68 16.90 18.91
CA THR A 816 -44.34 16.25 20.02
C THR A 816 -43.82 16.75 21.38
N LEU A 817 -42.50 16.93 21.50
CA LEU A 817 -41.86 17.50 22.70
C LEU A 817 -42.39 18.90 22.98
N ARG A 818 -42.53 19.76 21.94
CA ARG A 818 -43.09 21.10 22.06
C ARG A 818 -44.51 21.08 22.66
N GLU A 819 -45.36 20.15 22.25
CA GLU A 819 -46.70 19.98 22.78
C GLU A 819 -46.66 19.53 24.26
N ILE A 820 -45.77 18.60 24.61
CA ILE A 820 -45.58 18.12 25.99
C ILE A 820 -45.15 19.29 26.90
N LEU A 821 -44.14 20.08 26.48
CA LEU A 821 -43.64 21.24 27.21
C LEU A 821 -44.72 22.32 27.39
N ARG A 822 -45.47 22.61 26.33
CA ARG A 822 -46.62 23.54 26.39
C ARG A 822 -47.66 23.10 27.43
N HIS A 823 -47.95 21.81 27.51
CA HIS A 823 -48.88 21.27 28.53
C HIS A 823 -48.34 21.35 29.97
N ARG A 824 -47.03 21.45 30.12
CA ARG A 824 -46.35 21.68 31.40
C ARG A 824 -46.10 23.15 31.71
N GLY A 825 -46.62 24.08 30.85
CA GLY A 825 -46.45 25.53 31.03
C GLY A 825 -45.13 26.10 30.61
N ILE A 826 -44.25 25.31 29.97
CA ILE A 826 -42.95 25.79 29.47
C ILE A 826 -43.13 26.32 28.06
N THR A 827 -42.88 27.64 27.87
CA THR A 827 -42.88 28.28 26.57
C THR A 827 -41.57 28.00 25.84
N THR A 828 -41.65 27.71 24.54
CA THR A 828 -40.48 27.34 23.76
C THR A 828 -40.38 28.07 22.45
N ALA A 829 -39.20 28.50 22.06
CA ALA A 829 -38.86 28.80 20.66
C ALA A 829 -38.69 27.50 19.86
N PHE A 830 -38.96 27.53 18.55
CA PHE A 830 -38.88 26.35 17.70
C PHE A 830 -38.26 26.71 16.33
N LEU A 831 -37.22 25.96 15.92
CA LEU A 831 -36.56 26.17 14.64
C LEU A 831 -36.28 24.84 13.95
N ASP A 832 -36.81 24.66 12.74
CA ASP A 832 -36.52 23.53 11.88
C ASP A 832 -36.22 23.98 10.42
N GLY A 833 -36.08 23.01 9.50
CA GLY A 833 -35.82 23.29 8.08
C GLY A 833 -36.96 24.02 7.35
N SER A 834 -38.18 23.99 7.87
CA SER A 834 -39.40 24.60 7.28
C SER A 834 -39.66 26.01 7.78
N THR A 835 -38.98 26.47 8.83
CA THR A 835 -39.19 27.80 9.45
C THR A 835 -38.83 28.92 8.45
N ALA A 836 -39.85 29.69 8.05
CA ALA A 836 -39.71 30.74 7.05
C ALA A 836 -39.00 32.00 7.58
N SER A 837 -39.27 32.41 8.81
CA SER A 837 -38.72 33.64 9.44
C SER A 837 -37.72 33.30 10.52
N ARG A 838 -36.57 32.73 10.12
CA ARG A 838 -35.54 32.21 11.08
C ARG A 838 -34.98 33.32 11.98
N GLU A 839 -34.62 34.45 11.41
CA GLU A 839 -34.05 35.61 12.13
C GLU A 839 -34.99 36.09 13.23
N ARG A 840 -36.28 36.21 12.93
CA ARG A 840 -37.26 36.61 13.91
C ARG A 840 -37.36 35.62 15.08
N VAL A 841 -37.40 34.33 14.82
CA VAL A 841 -37.45 33.33 15.90
C VAL A 841 -36.19 33.38 16.79
N ILE A 842 -35.06 33.67 16.21
CA ILE A 842 -33.80 33.79 16.94
C ILE A 842 -33.81 35.07 17.79
N ASP A 843 -34.24 36.20 17.24
CA ASP A 843 -34.30 37.45 17.95
C ASP A 843 -35.37 37.42 19.05
N ASP A 844 -36.52 36.78 18.81
CA ASP A 844 -37.55 36.52 19.83
C ASP A 844 -36.99 35.65 20.98
N PHE A 845 -36.10 34.66 20.69
CA PHE A 845 -35.44 33.91 21.74
C PHE A 845 -34.40 34.77 22.47
N ARG A 846 -33.56 35.53 21.77
CA ARG A 846 -32.52 36.39 22.40
C ARG A 846 -33.12 37.43 23.35
N THR A 847 -34.18 38.09 22.94
CA THR A 847 -34.82 39.17 23.68
C THR A 847 -35.96 38.72 24.58
N GLY A 848 -36.53 37.57 24.33
CA GLY A 848 -37.69 37.02 25.02
C GLY A 848 -37.34 36.24 26.30
N ALA A 849 -38.38 35.91 27.08
CA ALA A 849 -38.29 35.15 28.33
C ALA A 849 -38.47 33.63 28.16
N GLN A 850 -38.32 33.10 26.94
CA GLN A 850 -38.50 31.67 26.69
C GLN A 850 -37.32 30.85 27.30
N PRO A 851 -37.62 29.90 28.24
CA PRO A 851 -36.57 29.13 28.89
C PRO A 851 -35.96 28.05 28.00
N ALA A 852 -36.59 27.61 26.93
CA ALA A 852 -36.12 26.55 26.06
C ALA A 852 -36.26 26.90 24.57
N PHE A 853 -35.25 26.52 23.79
CA PHE A 853 -35.24 26.62 22.32
C PHE A 853 -35.06 25.21 21.72
N LEU A 854 -36.08 24.73 21.01
CA LEU A 854 -36.06 23.45 20.33
C LEU A 854 -35.54 23.62 18.90
N LEU A 855 -34.44 22.94 18.60
CA LEU A 855 -33.74 23.09 17.32
C LEU A 855 -33.52 21.73 16.65
N SER A 856 -33.81 21.67 15.35
CA SER A 856 -33.32 20.53 14.59
C SER A 856 -31.80 20.65 14.39
N LEU A 857 -31.04 19.55 14.56
CA LEU A 857 -29.58 19.53 14.41
C LEU A 857 -29.12 20.13 13.05
N LYS A 858 -29.86 19.86 11.98
CA LYS A 858 -29.57 20.44 10.66
C LYS A 858 -29.82 21.95 10.58
N ALA A 859 -30.89 22.45 11.19
CA ALA A 859 -31.24 23.86 11.17
C ALA A 859 -30.38 24.66 12.17
N GLY A 860 -30.10 24.10 13.34
CA GLY A 860 -29.26 24.71 14.37
C GLY A 860 -27.78 24.65 14.07
N GLY A 861 -27.32 23.74 13.17
CA GLY A 861 -25.90 23.51 12.85
C GLY A 861 -25.22 24.60 12.00
N THR A 862 -25.90 25.66 11.57
CA THR A 862 -25.33 26.65 10.66
C THR A 862 -25.48 28.10 11.16
N GLY A 863 -24.34 28.73 11.50
CA GLY A 863 -24.18 30.18 11.60
C GLY A 863 -24.86 30.90 12.76
N LEU A 864 -25.58 30.22 13.65
CA LEU A 864 -26.28 30.85 14.77
C LEU A 864 -25.33 31.14 15.93
N THR A 865 -25.54 32.25 16.64
CA THR A 865 -24.89 32.58 17.91
C THR A 865 -25.99 32.73 18.98
N LEU A 866 -25.93 31.90 20.02
CA LEU A 866 -26.94 31.78 21.07
C LEU A 866 -26.28 31.73 22.45
N VAL A 867 -25.47 32.74 22.75
CA VAL A 867 -24.73 32.87 24.03
C VAL A 867 -25.65 33.13 25.23
N GLU A 868 -26.91 33.42 24.97
CA GLU A 868 -27.93 33.63 25.99
C GLU A 868 -28.38 32.34 26.68
N ALA A 869 -28.02 31.17 26.13
CA ALA A 869 -28.26 29.88 26.74
C ALA A 869 -26.99 29.34 27.36
N ASP A 870 -27.11 28.71 28.53
CA ASP A 870 -26.03 28.11 29.31
C ASP A 870 -26.20 26.60 29.49
N TYR A 871 -27.32 26.03 29.02
CA TYR A 871 -27.58 24.59 28.97
C TYR A 871 -27.86 24.09 27.58
N VAL A 872 -27.30 22.91 27.24
CA VAL A 872 -27.53 22.22 25.96
C VAL A 872 -27.93 20.79 26.20
N PHE A 873 -29.07 20.39 25.61
CA PHE A 873 -29.55 19.02 25.63
C PHE A 873 -29.48 18.40 24.24
N LEU A 874 -28.76 17.29 24.11
CA LEU A 874 -28.73 16.44 22.90
C LEU A 874 -29.67 15.24 23.15
N LEU A 875 -30.81 15.17 22.49
CA LEU A 875 -31.80 14.15 22.69
C LEU A 875 -31.49 12.82 22.05
N ASP A 876 -30.73 12.85 20.96
CA ASP A 876 -30.32 11.67 20.19
C ASP A 876 -28.92 11.83 19.72
N PRO A 877 -28.05 10.82 19.93
CA PRO A 877 -26.67 10.87 19.46
C PRO A 877 -26.63 10.83 17.93
N TRP A 878 -25.77 11.66 17.32
CA TRP A 878 -25.59 11.73 15.88
C TRP A 878 -24.43 10.83 15.44
N TRP A 879 -24.48 10.28 14.22
CA TRP A 879 -23.39 9.47 13.66
C TRP A 879 -22.06 10.21 13.54
N ASN A 880 -22.10 11.52 13.37
CA ASN A 880 -20.96 12.39 13.24
C ASN A 880 -20.83 13.31 14.46
N PRO A 881 -19.83 13.10 15.35
CA PRO A 881 -19.63 13.90 16.56
C PRO A 881 -19.41 15.39 16.26
N ALA A 882 -18.83 15.71 15.10
CA ALA A 882 -18.58 17.10 14.71
C ALA A 882 -19.87 17.95 14.58
N VAL A 883 -21.01 17.33 14.23
CA VAL A 883 -22.30 18.04 14.16
C VAL A 883 -22.83 18.35 15.55
N GLU A 884 -22.59 17.48 16.53
CA GLU A 884 -22.93 17.75 17.93
C GLU A 884 -22.07 18.87 18.51
N GLU A 885 -20.75 18.79 18.30
CA GLU A 885 -19.82 19.86 18.71
C GLU A 885 -20.22 21.20 18.08
N GLN A 886 -20.59 21.18 16.80
CA GLN A 886 -21.11 22.37 16.11
C GLN A 886 -22.37 22.94 16.75
N ALA A 887 -23.27 22.10 17.25
CA ALA A 887 -24.45 22.52 17.95
C ALA A 887 -24.13 23.09 19.34
N ILE A 888 -23.22 22.48 20.08
CA ILE A 888 -22.75 22.93 21.39
C ILE A 888 -22.02 24.28 21.26
N ASP A 889 -21.22 24.45 20.23
CA ASP A 889 -20.46 25.66 19.96
C ASP A 889 -21.32 26.91 19.61
N ARG A 890 -22.66 26.77 19.56
CA ARG A 890 -23.57 27.92 19.47
C ARG A 890 -23.67 28.69 20.77
N THR A 891 -23.50 28.00 21.88
CA THR A 891 -23.51 28.57 23.24
C THR A 891 -22.09 28.81 23.77
N HIS A 892 -21.19 27.84 23.64
CA HIS A 892 -19.81 27.93 24.14
C HIS A 892 -18.89 28.67 23.16
N ARG A 893 -18.95 29.99 23.19
CA ARG A 893 -18.33 30.89 22.23
C ARG A 893 -17.82 32.17 22.92
N ILE A 894 -16.93 32.91 22.25
CA ILE A 894 -16.51 34.24 22.72
C ILE A 894 -17.75 35.12 22.93
N GLY A 895 -17.88 35.66 24.13
CA GLY A 895 -19.06 36.42 24.61
C GLY A 895 -20.01 35.61 25.51
N GLN A 896 -19.68 34.37 25.84
CA GLN A 896 -20.32 33.59 26.88
C GLN A 896 -19.70 33.89 28.24
N ASP A 897 -20.52 34.33 29.20
CA ASP A 897 -20.08 34.73 30.56
C ASP A 897 -20.36 33.61 31.60
N SER A 898 -21.20 32.61 31.25
CA SER A 898 -21.57 31.50 32.12
C SER A 898 -20.97 30.16 31.69
N SER A 899 -20.73 29.26 32.66
CA SER A 899 -20.35 27.88 32.33
C SER A 899 -21.44 27.20 31.49
N VAL A 900 -21.05 26.52 30.42
CA VAL A 900 -22.01 25.79 29.57
C VAL A 900 -22.07 24.32 29.99
N THR A 901 -23.27 23.89 30.38
CA THR A 901 -23.52 22.50 30.74
C THR A 901 -24.22 21.74 29.58
N VAL A 902 -23.62 20.64 29.16
CA VAL A 902 -24.13 19.82 28.06
C VAL A 902 -24.61 18.46 28.59
N TYR A 903 -25.88 18.13 28.37
CA TYR A 903 -26.44 16.83 28.65
C TYR A 903 -26.69 16.03 27.39
N ARG A 904 -26.03 14.86 27.26
CA ARG A 904 -26.40 13.85 26.24
C ARG A 904 -27.33 12.84 26.84
N LEU A 905 -28.57 12.81 26.37
CA LEU A 905 -29.54 11.81 26.80
C LEU A 905 -29.45 10.57 25.90
N VAL A 906 -29.07 9.44 26.47
CA VAL A 906 -28.88 8.18 25.77
C VAL A 906 -29.85 7.16 26.35
N SER A 907 -30.65 6.53 25.50
CA SER A 907 -31.53 5.43 25.93
C SER A 907 -30.69 4.19 26.22
N ALA A 908 -30.69 3.77 27.48
CA ALA A 908 -29.92 2.61 27.92
C ALA A 908 -30.37 1.32 27.22
N GLN A 909 -29.45 0.41 26.97
CA GLN A 909 -29.68 -0.88 26.31
C GLN A 909 -30.26 -0.74 24.89
N THR A 910 -29.86 0.29 24.16
CA THR A 910 -30.29 0.51 22.78
C THR A 910 -29.14 0.78 21.85
N ILE A 911 -29.44 0.88 20.55
CA ILE A 911 -28.47 1.28 19.51
C ILE A 911 -27.80 2.64 19.82
N GLU A 912 -28.40 3.50 20.64
CA GLU A 912 -27.84 4.80 20.96
C GLU A 912 -26.51 4.69 21.74
N GLU A 913 -26.39 3.77 22.70
CA GLU A 913 -25.15 3.52 23.42
C GLU A 913 -24.02 3.12 22.47
N LYS A 914 -24.35 2.25 21.54
CA LYS A 914 -23.38 1.80 20.51
C LYS A 914 -22.98 2.90 19.54
N VAL A 915 -23.92 3.83 19.23
CA VAL A 915 -23.61 5.02 18.44
C VAL A 915 -22.65 5.95 19.19
N VAL A 916 -22.81 6.12 20.50
CA VAL A 916 -21.91 6.91 21.35
C VAL A 916 -20.50 6.30 21.37
N ALA A 917 -20.38 4.98 21.53
CA ALA A 917 -19.09 4.28 21.46
C ALA A 917 -18.39 4.48 20.11
N LEU A 918 -19.15 4.44 19.00
CA LEU A 918 -18.66 4.72 17.67
C LEU A 918 -18.21 6.18 17.48
N GLN A 919 -18.92 7.13 18.08
CA GLN A 919 -18.52 8.54 18.08
C GLN A 919 -17.15 8.72 18.75
N GLU A 920 -16.91 8.04 19.86
CA GLU A 920 -15.65 8.12 20.60
C GLU A 920 -14.48 7.58 19.77
N ALA A 921 -14.67 6.44 19.09
CA ALA A 921 -13.69 5.91 18.15
C ALA A 921 -13.38 6.88 17.01
N LYS A 922 -14.41 7.59 16.48
CA LYS A 922 -14.22 8.62 15.45
C LYS A 922 -13.51 9.87 15.97
N ARG A 923 -13.76 10.31 17.19
CA ARG A 923 -13.03 11.42 17.84
C ARG A 923 -11.54 11.09 17.94
N THR A 924 -11.23 9.87 18.35
CA THR A 924 -9.84 9.38 18.44
C THR A 924 -9.15 9.42 17.07
N LEU A 925 -9.82 8.98 15.98
CA LEU A 925 -9.29 9.08 14.62
C LEU A 925 -8.98 10.54 14.23
N VAL A 926 -9.93 11.44 14.43
CA VAL A 926 -9.76 12.86 14.06
C VAL A 926 -8.63 13.49 14.88
N SER A 927 -8.58 13.22 16.17
CA SER A 927 -7.50 13.72 17.05
C SER A 927 -6.15 13.15 16.61
N SER A 928 -6.07 11.86 16.26
CA SER A 928 -4.81 11.24 15.82
C SER A 928 -4.25 11.83 14.53
N VAL A 929 -5.09 12.25 13.60
CA VAL A 929 -4.63 12.87 12.35
C VAL A 929 -4.17 14.31 12.57
N LEU A 930 -4.81 15.01 13.48
CA LEU A 930 -4.63 16.46 13.68
C LEU A 930 -3.72 16.81 14.88
N HIS A 931 -3.42 15.85 15.77
CA HIS A 931 -2.53 16.02 16.94
C HIS A 931 -1.43 14.95 16.97
N PRO A 932 -0.25 15.22 17.58
CA PRO A 932 0.93 14.32 17.54
C PRO A 932 0.76 12.96 18.21
N ASP A 933 -0.11 12.83 19.22
CA ASP A 933 -0.12 11.70 20.17
C ASP A 933 -1.29 10.71 20.00
N GLY A 934 -2.04 10.70 18.87
CA GLY A 934 -3.26 9.92 18.71
C GLY A 934 -3.15 8.64 17.89
N GLU A 935 -3.80 7.55 18.33
CA GLU A 935 -3.97 6.27 17.59
C GLU A 935 -5.23 6.26 16.69
N VAL A 936 -5.26 5.40 15.65
CA VAL A 936 -6.25 5.45 14.55
C VAL A 936 -7.28 4.32 14.62
N THR A 937 -8.58 4.61 14.47
CA THR A 937 -9.65 3.62 14.22
C THR A 937 -10.76 4.12 13.28
N THR A 938 -11.50 3.24 12.64
CA THR A 938 -12.09 3.28 11.29
C THR A 938 -13.55 3.68 11.08
N ALA A 939 -13.95 3.74 9.78
CA ALA A 939 -15.33 3.88 9.28
C ALA A 939 -16.16 2.58 9.47
N LEU A 940 -17.51 2.71 9.53
CA LEU A 940 -18.47 1.59 9.68
C LEU A 940 -18.27 0.52 8.60
N ASP A 941 -17.78 -0.63 9.02
CA ASP A 941 -17.72 -1.84 8.20
C ASP A 941 -18.83 -2.86 8.56
N ALA A 942 -18.88 -3.98 7.84
CA ALA A 942 -19.85 -5.02 8.09
C ALA A 942 -19.76 -5.63 9.51
N ALA A 943 -18.56 -5.62 10.12
CA ALA A 943 -18.33 -6.10 11.47
C ALA A 943 -18.97 -5.15 12.50
N GLN A 944 -18.75 -3.84 12.33
CA GLN A 944 -19.35 -2.81 13.18
C GLN A 944 -20.87 -2.76 13.04
N ILE A 945 -21.43 -2.99 11.84
CA ILE A 945 -22.87 -3.10 11.66
C ILE A 945 -23.42 -4.33 12.40
N ARG A 946 -22.72 -5.47 12.37
CA ARG A 946 -23.10 -6.65 13.17
C ARG A 946 -23.05 -6.36 14.68
N GLU A 947 -22.04 -5.65 15.15
CA GLU A 947 -21.88 -5.24 16.53
C GLU A 947 -22.98 -4.27 16.99
N LEU A 948 -23.33 -3.29 16.16
CA LEU A 948 -24.46 -2.38 16.40
C LEU A 948 -25.79 -3.12 16.60
N LEU A 949 -25.98 -4.23 15.90
CA LEU A 949 -27.20 -5.05 15.96
C LEU A 949 -27.07 -6.28 16.88
N ALA A 950 -25.92 -6.48 17.53
CA ALA A 950 -25.74 -7.57 18.49
C ALA A 950 -26.68 -7.37 19.69
N PRO A 951 -27.30 -8.43 20.23
CA PRO A 951 -27.98 -8.33 21.52
C PRO A 951 -26.94 -8.07 22.61
N GLU A 952 -27.27 -7.27 23.60
CA GLU A 952 -26.43 -7.16 24.78
C GLU A 952 -26.37 -8.51 25.47
N SER A 953 -25.20 -9.03 25.73
CA SER A 953 -24.97 -10.12 26.65
C SER A 953 -25.39 -9.60 28.03
N SER A 954 -26.39 -10.27 28.66
CA SER A 954 -26.78 -10.01 30.04
C SER A 954 -25.55 -10.09 30.94
N HIS A 955 -24.94 -8.94 31.23
CA HIS A 955 -24.04 -8.84 32.37
C HIS A 955 -24.93 -8.88 33.62
N GLU A 956 -24.88 -9.98 34.33
CA GLU A 956 -25.32 -10.02 35.72
C GLU A 956 -24.52 -8.96 36.51
N PRO A 957 -25.19 -8.13 37.30
CA PRO A 957 -24.50 -7.18 38.18
C PRO A 957 -23.71 -7.98 39.22
N ALA A 958 -22.41 -7.75 39.32
CA ALA A 958 -21.53 -8.24 40.36
C ALA A 958 -21.85 -7.53 41.70
#